data_5b1155e558122b1adc6b9446fa0f6357
#
_entry.id   5b1155e558122b1adc6b9446fa0f6357
#
_cell.length_a   1.000
_cell.length_b   1.000
_cell.length_c   1.000
_cell.angle_alpha   90.00
_cell.angle_beta   90.00
_cell.angle_gamma   90.00
#
_symmetry.space_group_name_H-M   'P 1'
#
loop_
_entity.id
_entity.type
_entity.pdbx_description
1 polymer ?
#
loop_
_entity_poly.entity_id
_entity_poly.type
_entity_poly.pdbx_seq_one_letter_code
_entity_poly.pdbx_strand_id
1 'polypeptide(L)'
;MGKEKKCTLYKKYTSYKKCIPYLILAGFTFFFCWWFVGRHGIFGAKVDWLSQHSVLPDYFRQQFYATGKIFPEFAPNLGGGQNIYHFAYYGLYSPLILPSYLLPFVKMSDYIRVISITGLTVSVLLFYYWLKSRKMDTGVAFIISLMFLLAGPMIGQYSGQIMFVDYMPFLCLALIGVDRYFEKEKSGLFTVSVFLMIMTSFYFSIGGMLVLVLYGLHRYFEQREGCRVTVRGFLVDGLCFVRPMILAVLMSSFFLVPTVLALAGGRSKGQNTSLTTLFVPQITVERFAYSIYGIGLTTLVITVLITGLLYRKVYERVLTYGCVIVLVIPVFAYLLNGGLYIRDKVFIPFLPLLCYLIAIYLEKCRKEKLSLIAGMVPYIITTVFVYIARNQFTSKGIEENVWKALLAESVLFLICYVLYCAVKSHCKETKEILMLALPSVLCLAVTMNTFYQMEPDRYVSHKLYRDVAGEHNEQAVKEALKNDGGYYRTEQMGNDDENAADLNRIWDAGQNITSIYSSAYNSEYQTFRQKTFGLEEPFRNVMMQSVSKNPVFCRMMGVRYIVSDSDVTGYALVKKCEKTGIYQNNDAAPVMYATDRVMTEKEYNKLAFPYNQTAFLEYAVVGEHTESSDQNIMTAYTPVSLKMADNHKAQNGAGNRTTDIGKKNGNERKVGTWIHEKEDGWKIHAKKIKKITFSIRQVQQETTQQEGQRQILFLSFRVDNARPNKDVAVWINGIRNKLSAKDHVYYNENKTFIYAVPLKDGEDTISVTFGKGKYQLSHVQAYLGSLPERSKTLYQSEVQVDKKLTKDNVIQGTIQVKNDGWFITSIPYDTHFKMYIDGKETKIQKVNTAFLGCEIGSGKHEVRIVYHAPGATEGKVFSMIGIVGFVLLLVL
;
A
#
# COMPACT_ATOMS: atom_id res chain seq x y z
N MET A 1 -49.79 31.32 30.89
CA MET A 1 -48.35 31.52 30.58
C MET A 1 -47.36 30.58 31.35
N GLY A 2 -47.71 30.11 32.57
CA GLY A 2 -46.74 29.27 33.33
C GLY A 2 -46.63 27.80 32.89
N LYS A 3 -47.69 27.18 32.37
CA LYS A 3 -47.70 25.76 31.93
C LYS A 3 -46.99 25.56 30.60
N GLU A 4 -47.13 26.45 29.64
CA GLU A 4 -46.44 26.38 28.35
C GLU A 4 -44.93 26.60 28.48
N LYS A 5 -44.50 27.55 29.29
CA LYS A 5 -43.06 27.75 29.56
C LYS A 5 -42.40 26.54 30.27
N LYS A 6 -43.12 25.89 31.20
CA LYS A 6 -42.64 24.65 31.85
C LYS A 6 -42.57 23.48 30.86
N CYS A 7 -43.56 23.36 29.96
CA CYS A 7 -43.56 22.31 28.94
C CYS A 7 -42.46 22.51 27.91
N THR A 8 -42.16 23.78 27.52
CA THR A 8 -41.09 24.14 26.60
C THR A 8 -39.71 23.93 27.23
N LEU A 9 -39.56 24.29 28.51
CA LEU A 9 -38.30 24.01 29.29
C LEU A 9 -38.10 22.53 29.50
N TYR A 10 -39.11 21.75 29.79
CA TYR A 10 -39.04 20.28 29.92
C TYR A 10 -38.69 19.60 28.57
N LYS A 11 -39.32 20.04 27.46
CA LYS A 11 -38.94 19.57 26.12
C LYS A 11 -37.49 19.96 25.76
N LYS A 12 -37.04 21.14 26.10
CA LYS A 12 -35.66 21.58 25.90
C LYS A 12 -34.68 20.75 26.74
N TYR A 13 -34.99 20.52 28.02
CA TYR A 13 -34.17 19.72 28.94
C TYR A 13 -34.09 18.27 28.52
N THR A 14 -35.17 17.66 28.04
CA THR A 14 -35.19 16.29 27.51
C THR A 14 -34.42 16.18 26.19
N SER A 15 -34.40 17.25 25.37
CA SER A 15 -33.61 17.33 24.14
C SER A 15 -32.10 17.37 24.42
N TYR A 16 -31.65 18.17 25.41
CA TYR A 16 -30.26 18.23 25.84
C TYR A 16 -29.75 16.87 26.36
N LYS A 17 -30.53 16.17 27.17
CA LYS A 17 -30.17 14.84 27.67
C LYS A 17 -29.93 13.84 26.54
N LYS A 18 -30.60 13.95 25.40
CA LYS A 18 -30.38 13.08 24.24
C LYS A 18 -29.07 13.36 23.52
N CYS A 19 -28.50 14.56 23.60
CA CYS A 19 -27.27 14.94 22.93
C CYS A 19 -26.02 14.57 23.75
N ILE A 20 -26.16 14.40 25.07
CA ILE A 20 -25.03 14.14 25.96
C ILE A 20 -24.18 12.91 25.52
N PRO A 21 -24.76 11.72 25.21
CA PRO A 21 -23.98 10.57 24.79
C PRO A 21 -23.17 10.81 23.51
N TYR A 22 -23.70 11.58 22.55
CA TYR A 22 -22.96 11.95 21.34
C TYR A 22 -21.74 12.82 21.64
N LEU A 23 -21.89 13.82 22.51
CA LEU A 23 -20.79 14.69 22.91
C LEU A 23 -19.70 13.91 23.66
N ILE A 24 -20.11 12.99 24.54
CA ILE A 24 -19.16 12.17 25.29
C ILE A 24 -18.42 11.21 24.34
N LEU A 25 -19.12 10.56 23.38
CA LEU A 25 -18.48 9.69 22.38
C LEU A 25 -17.51 10.45 21.50
N ALA A 26 -17.87 11.65 21.04
CA ALA A 26 -16.96 12.52 20.31
C ALA A 26 -15.72 12.88 21.16
N GLY A 27 -15.92 13.25 22.42
CA GLY A 27 -14.84 13.55 23.35
C GLY A 27 -13.90 12.36 23.56
N PHE A 28 -14.44 11.15 23.74
CA PHE A 28 -13.63 9.92 23.82
C PHE A 28 -12.87 9.63 22.53
N THR A 29 -13.47 9.89 21.35
CA THR A 29 -12.77 9.71 20.08
C THR A 29 -11.54 10.61 20.01
N PHE A 30 -11.69 11.90 20.28
CA PHE A 30 -10.55 12.84 20.33
C PHE A 30 -9.51 12.45 21.39
N PHE A 31 -9.96 12.05 22.59
CA PHE A 31 -9.09 11.61 23.67
C PHE A 31 -8.24 10.41 23.25
N PHE A 32 -8.84 9.36 22.69
CA PHE A 32 -8.11 8.16 22.28
C PHE A 32 -7.19 8.41 21.08
N CYS A 33 -7.61 9.23 20.10
CA CYS A 33 -6.72 9.65 19.01
C CYS A 33 -5.46 10.36 19.55
N TRP A 34 -5.63 11.28 20.50
CA TRP A 34 -4.51 11.95 21.13
C TRP A 34 -3.69 10.99 22.01
N TRP A 35 -4.35 10.16 22.83
CA TRP A 35 -3.66 9.27 23.77
C TRP A 35 -2.82 8.21 23.06
N PHE A 36 -3.31 7.59 22.01
CA PHE A 36 -2.59 6.51 21.33
C PHE A 36 -1.53 7.05 20.37
N VAL A 37 -1.79 8.09 19.64
CA VAL A 37 -0.94 8.59 18.56
C VAL A 37 -0.46 10.01 18.78
N GLY A 38 -1.36 10.96 19.06
CA GLY A 38 -1.07 12.39 19.05
C GLY A 38 0.00 12.84 20.02
N ARG A 39 0.18 12.14 21.15
CA ARG A 39 1.23 12.42 22.14
C ARG A 39 2.62 11.96 21.67
N HIS A 40 2.71 11.04 20.70
CA HIS A 40 3.97 10.48 20.21
C HIS A 40 4.43 11.10 18.89
N GLY A 41 3.52 11.66 18.12
CA GLY A 41 3.81 12.21 16.82
C GLY A 41 2.59 12.62 16.03
N ILE A 42 2.67 12.48 14.70
CA ILE A 42 1.62 12.80 13.76
C ILE A 42 0.66 11.61 13.66
N PHE A 43 -0.64 11.90 13.54
CA PHE A 43 -1.66 10.90 13.26
C PHE A 43 -1.50 10.39 11.82
N GLY A 44 -0.63 9.37 11.65
CA GLY A 44 -0.22 8.77 10.40
C GLY A 44 0.85 7.71 10.65
N ALA A 45 0.93 6.66 9.82
CA ALA A 45 1.92 5.60 9.95
C ALA A 45 3.17 5.85 9.09
N LYS A 46 4.32 5.37 9.55
CA LYS A 46 5.62 5.58 8.87
C LYS A 46 5.63 5.04 7.44
N VAL A 47 5.03 3.89 7.19
CA VAL A 47 5.15 3.24 5.89
C VAL A 47 4.06 3.68 4.91
N ASP A 48 2.86 3.15 5.02
CA ASP A 48 1.84 3.32 3.96
C ASP A 48 1.23 4.74 3.96
N TRP A 49 1.03 5.34 5.14
CA TRP A 49 0.50 6.70 5.22
C TRP A 49 1.47 7.72 4.62
N LEU A 50 2.77 7.63 4.98
CA LEU A 50 3.79 8.61 4.60
C LEU A 50 4.15 8.53 3.10
N SER A 51 3.98 7.36 2.46
CA SER A 51 4.36 7.12 1.06
C SER A 51 3.20 6.95 0.10
N GLN A 52 1.97 6.76 0.59
CA GLN A 52 0.80 6.50 -0.26
C GLN A 52 -0.42 7.31 0.15
N HIS A 53 -0.96 7.11 1.37
CA HIS A 53 -2.27 7.65 1.77
C HIS A 53 -2.29 9.17 1.94
N SER A 54 -1.16 9.81 2.21
CA SER A 54 -1.06 11.27 2.27
C SER A 54 -0.45 11.89 1.00
N VAL A 55 0.19 11.09 0.16
CA VAL A 55 0.97 11.57 -0.99
C VAL A 55 0.19 11.46 -2.29
N LEU A 56 -0.46 10.32 -2.54
CA LEU A 56 -1.24 10.13 -3.77
C LEU A 56 -2.47 11.05 -3.86
N PRO A 57 -3.25 11.31 -2.79
CA PRO A 57 -4.27 12.34 -2.84
C PRO A 57 -3.72 13.74 -3.14
N ASP A 58 -2.52 14.07 -2.65
CA ASP A 58 -1.85 15.34 -2.99
C ASP A 58 -1.48 15.40 -4.47
N TYR A 59 -0.96 14.31 -5.02
CA TYR A 59 -0.68 14.17 -6.44
C TYR A 59 -1.94 14.42 -7.30
N PHE A 60 -3.07 13.82 -6.97
CA PHE A 60 -4.32 14.03 -7.70
C PHE A 60 -4.77 15.50 -7.67
N ARG A 61 -4.65 16.16 -6.53
CA ARG A 61 -4.96 17.57 -6.37
C ARG A 61 -4.00 18.46 -7.19
N GLN A 62 -2.70 18.16 -7.19
CA GLN A 62 -1.72 18.86 -8.00
C GLN A 62 -2.03 18.72 -9.50
N GLN A 63 -2.37 17.52 -9.97
CA GLN A 63 -2.78 17.28 -11.35
C GLN A 63 -4.03 18.08 -11.72
N PHE A 64 -5.00 18.17 -10.83
CA PHE A 64 -6.18 19.02 -11.05
C PHE A 64 -5.80 20.50 -11.23
N TYR A 65 -4.93 21.04 -10.39
CA TYR A 65 -4.49 22.44 -10.53
C TYR A 65 -3.67 22.68 -11.79
N ALA A 66 -2.85 21.72 -12.18
CA ALA A 66 -2.01 21.86 -13.38
C ALA A 66 -2.82 21.74 -14.68
N THR A 67 -3.86 20.92 -14.71
CA THR A 67 -4.57 20.54 -15.93
C THR A 67 -6.00 21.09 -16.04
N GLY A 68 -6.64 21.42 -14.92
CA GLY A 68 -8.06 21.74 -14.83
C GLY A 68 -8.99 20.51 -14.94
N LYS A 69 -8.44 19.30 -15.07
CA LYS A 69 -9.24 18.07 -15.25
C LYS A 69 -9.57 17.40 -13.93
N ILE A 70 -10.83 17.20 -13.66
CA ILE A 70 -11.30 16.40 -12.51
C ILE A 70 -11.13 14.90 -12.78
N PHE A 71 -11.16 14.47 -14.05
CA PHE A 71 -11.06 13.10 -14.50
C PHE A 71 -9.79 12.87 -15.32
N PRO A 72 -8.59 12.83 -14.69
CA PRO A 72 -7.36 12.49 -15.38
C PRO A 72 -7.36 11.03 -15.83
N GLU A 73 -6.65 10.72 -16.91
CA GLU A 73 -6.53 9.38 -17.45
C GLU A 73 -5.12 8.81 -17.29
N PHE A 74 -4.11 9.67 -17.17
CA PHE A 74 -2.70 9.30 -17.11
C PHE A 74 -1.97 10.01 -15.98
N ALA A 75 -0.98 9.35 -15.41
CA ALA A 75 -0.07 9.88 -14.38
C ALA A 75 1.35 9.96 -14.94
N PRO A 76 1.72 11.03 -15.67
CA PRO A 76 3.02 11.15 -16.34
C PRO A 76 4.18 11.21 -15.36
N ASN A 77 3.95 11.70 -14.16
CA ASN A 77 4.97 11.99 -13.15
C ASN A 77 5.47 10.75 -12.39
N LEU A 78 4.68 9.68 -12.29
CA LEU A 78 4.95 8.54 -11.44
C LEU A 78 5.41 7.32 -12.23
N GLY A 79 6.47 6.63 -11.76
CA GLY A 79 6.92 5.37 -12.32
C GLY A 79 7.21 5.42 -13.83
N GLY A 80 7.77 6.54 -14.33
CA GLY A 80 8.04 6.76 -15.73
C GLY A 80 6.81 7.06 -16.59
N GLY A 81 5.62 7.13 -16.02
CA GLY A 81 4.31 7.29 -16.65
C GLY A 81 3.41 6.07 -16.46
N GLN A 82 2.26 6.23 -15.81
CA GLN A 82 1.36 5.15 -15.42
C GLN A 82 -0.09 5.49 -15.77
N ASN A 83 -0.93 4.45 -15.93
CA ASN A 83 -2.37 4.62 -15.90
C ASN A 83 -2.79 5.17 -14.53
N ILE A 84 -3.55 6.26 -14.48
CA ILE A 84 -3.97 6.90 -13.22
C ILE A 84 -4.78 5.94 -12.33
N TYR A 85 -5.53 5.02 -12.92
CA TYR A 85 -6.36 4.06 -12.21
C TYR A 85 -5.56 2.96 -11.49
N HIS A 86 -4.24 2.84 -11.74
CA HIS A 86 -3.34 2.06 -10.88
C HIS A 86 -3.31 2.61 -9.44
N PHE A 87 -3.68 3.87 -9.25
CA PHE A 87 -3.73 4.56 -7.97
C PHE A 87 -5.16 4.76 -7.44
N ALA A 88 -6.17 4.17 -8.09
CA ALA A 88 -7.58 4.33 -7.74
C ALA A 88 -7.89 4.02 -6.26
N TYR A 89 -7.16 3.05 -5.68
CA TYR A 89 -7.30 2.65 -4.29
C TYR A 89 -6.99 3.78 -3.28
N TYR A 90 -6.20 4.77 -3.67
CA TYR A 90 -5.68 5.81 -2.77
C TYR A 90 -6.50 7.11 -2.81
N GLY A 91 -7.80 7.01 -3.05
CA GLY A 91 -8.73 8.13 -2.94
C GLY A 91 -8.97 8.91 -4.22
N LEU A 92 -8.62 8.34 -5.40
CA LEU A 92 -9.02 8.92 -6.68
C LEU A 92 -10.55 9.03 -6.72
N TYR A 93 -11.07 10.24 -6.93
CA TYR A 93 -12.49 10.61 -6.91
C TYR A 93 -13.22 10.39 -5.58
N SER A 94 -12.49 10.17 -4.49
CA SER A 94 -13.10 10.02 -3.18
C SER A 94 -13.87 11.28 -2.76
N PRO A 95 -15.13 11.16 -2.33
CA PRO A 95 -15.92 12.30 -1.85
C PRO A 95 -15.32 12.95 -0.60
N LEU A 96 -14.39 12.27 0.08
CA LEU A 96 -13.64 12.82 1.21
C LEU A 96 -12.41 13.60 0.77
N ILE A 97 -11.84 13.30 -0.40
CA ILE A 97 -10.63 13.96 -0.93
C ILE A 97 -10.99 15.16 -1.82
N LEU A 98 -12.01 15.04 -2.68
CA LEU A 98 -12.42 16.10 -3.60
C LEU A 98 -12.63 17.48 -2.95
N PRO A 99 -13.20 17.63 -1.73
CA PRO A 99 -13.34 18.94 -1.09
C PRO A 99 -11.99 19.62 -0.80
N SER A 100 -10.89 18.87 -0.69
CA SER A 100 -9.55 19.45 -0.52
C SER A 100 -9.10 20.29 -1.72
N TYR A 101 -9.70 20.09 -2.89
CA TYR A 101 -9.39 20.86 -4.12
C TYR A 101 -9.84 22.33 -4.00
N LEU A 102 -10.74 22.63 -3.07
CA LEU A 102 -11.14 23.98 -2.73
C LEU A 102 -10.23 24.64 -1.68
N LEU A 103 -9.23 23.91 -1.16
CA LEU A 103 -8.37 24.33 -0.05
C LEU A 103 -6.88 24.24 -0.45
N PRO A 104 -6.42 25.02 -1.47
CA PRO A 104 -5.05 24.91 -1.98
C PRO A 104 -3.98 25.27 -0.92
N PHE A 105 -4.32 26.08 0.07
CA PHE A 105 -3.43 26.53 1.14
C PHE A 105 -3.27 25.51 2.29
N VAL A 106 -4.06 24.43 2.31
CA VAL A 106 -3.96 23.37 3.33
C VAL A 106 -3.09 22.26 2.81
N LYS A 107 -2.02 21.89 3.53
CA LYS A 107 -1.18 20.73 3.19
C LYS A 107 -2.04 19.46 3.21
N MET A 108 -1.91 18.61 2.19
CA MET A 108 -2.74 17.39 2.07
C MET A 108 -2.59 16.47 3.28
N SER A 109 -1.40 16.35 3.83
CA SER A 109 -1.14 15.57 5.04
C SER A 109 -1.97 16.06 6.25
N ASP A 110 -2.13 17.38 6.42
CA ASP A 110 -2.96 17.94 7.49
C ASP A 110 -4.45 17.74 7.19
N TYR A 111 -4.85 17.90 5.93
CA TYR A 111 -6.21 17.61 5.50
C TYR A 111 -6.57 16.14 5.78
N ILE A 112 -5.71 15.19 5.40
CA ILE A 112 -5.92 13.75 5.65
C ILE A 112 -6.04 13.46 7.16
N ARG A 113 -5.24 14.11 8.01
CA ARG A 113 -5.36 13.97 9.47
C ARG A 113 -6.73 14.43 9.99
N VAL A 114 -7.20 15.56 9.50
CA VAL A 114 -8.52 16.10 9.90
C VAL A 114 -9.65 15.17 9.45
N ILE A 115 -9.65 14.73 8.19
CA ILE A 115 -10.69 13.81 7.72
C ILE A 115 -10.60 12.44 8.40
N SER A 116 -9.42 11.97 8.78
CA SER A 116 -9.26 10.72 9.53
C SER A 116 -9.96 10.80 10.89
N ILE A 117 -9.66 11.82 11.69
CA ILE A 117 -10.27 11.99 13.02
C ILE A 117 -11.77 12.28 12.91
N THR A 118 -12.17 13.13 11.95
CA THR A 118 -13.58 13.45 11.69
C THR A 118 -14.34 12.23 11.20
N GLY A 119 -13.78 11.47 10.26
CA GLY A 119 -14.37 10.24 9.74
C GLY A 119 -14.59 9.19 10.82
N LEU A 120 -13.59 8.99 11.69
CA LEU A 120 -13.71 8.11 12.85
C LEU A 120 -14.85 8.59 13.78
N THR A 121 -14.86 9.90 14.10
CA THR A 121 -15.90 10.48 14.97
C THR A 121 -17.29 10.29 14.38
N VAL A 122 -17.46 10.62 13.09
CA VAL A 122 -18.75 10.48 12.39
C VAL A 122 -19.18 9.01 12.33
N SER A 123 -18.26 8.09 12.09
CA SER A 123 -18.55 6.64 12.11
C SER A 123 -19.13 6.21 13.46
N VAL A 124 -18.51 6.60 14.56
CA VAL A 124 -18.97 6.26 15.92
C VAL A 124 -20.32 6.87 16.23
N LEU A 125 -20.54 8.14 15.85
CA LEU A 125 -21.80 8.83 16.10
C LEU A 125 -22.95 8.27 15.25
N LEU A 126 -22.71 7.93 13.98
CA LEU A 126 -23.69 7.28 13.11
C LEU A 126 -24.01 5.86 13.58
N PHE A 127 -22.99 5.13 14.04
CA PHE A 127 -23.18 3.80 14.60
C PHE A 127 -24.03 3.86 15.88
N TYR A 128 -23.75 4.77 16.80
CA TYR A 128 -24.57 5.00 17.99
C TYR A 128 -26.01 5.38 17.61
N TYR A 129 -26.18 6.31 16.65
CA TYR A 129 -27.50 6.69 16.15
C TYR A 129 -28.26 5.49 15.58
N TRP A 130 -27.59 4.63 14.80
CA TRP A 130 -28.18 3.42 14.24
C TRP A 130 -28.66 2.48 15.34
N LEU A 131 -27.85 2.19 16.36
CA LEU A 131 -28.27 1.37 17.52
C LEU A 131 -29.48 1.99 18.24
N LYS A 132 -29.52 3.31 18.42
CA LYS A 132 -30.68 3.99 19.03
C LYS A 132 -31.91 3.92 18.14
N SER A 133 -31.78 3.99 16.83
CA SER A 133 -32.90 3.81 15.89
C SER A 133 -33.49 2.40 15.97
N ARG A 134 -32.65 1.41 16.27
CA ARG A 134 -33.02 0.01 16.55
C ARG A 134 -33.59 -0.21 17.95
N LYS A 135 -33.89 0.87 18.67
CA LYS A 135 -34.50 0.88 20.02
C LYS A 135 -33.62 0.18 21.10
N MET A 136 -32.32 0.10 20.90
CA MET A 136 -31.41 -0.40 21.91
C MET A 136 -31.39 0.54 23.13
N ASP A 137 -31.16 -0.02 24.31
CA ASP A 137 -30.98 0.75 25.53
C ASP A 137 -29.83 1.77 25.37
N THR A 138 -29.90 2.88 26.07
CA THR A 138 -28.91 3.96 25.94
C THR A 138 -27.53 3.54 26.44
N GLY A 139 -27.48 2.79 27.56
CA GLY A 139 -26.22 2.27 28.12
C GLY A 139 -25.61 1.20 27.22
N VAL A 140 -26.42 0.28 26.69
CA VAL A 140 -25.95 -0.75 25.74
C VAL A 140 -25.42 -0.08 24.47
N ALA A 141 -26.21 0.82 23.85
CA ALA A 141 -25.79 1.52 22.64
C ALA A 141 -24.48 2.31 22.85
N PHE A 142 -24.34 2.96 24.02
CA PHE A 142 -23.17 3.75 24.35
C PHE A 142 -21.91 2.87 24.50
N ILE A 143 -21.98 1.79 25.31
CA ILE A 143 -20.80 0.94 25.57
C ILE A 143 -20.38 0.17 24.34
N ILE A 144 -21.32 -0.26 23.48
CA ILE A 144 -21.01 -0.92 22.23
C ILE A 144 -20.40 0.08 21.21
N SER A 145 -20.81 1.34 21.22
CA SER A 145 -20.15 2.37 20.42
C SER A 145 -18.72 2.67 20.87
N LEU A 146 -18.41 2.54 22.15
CA LEU A 146 -17.03 2.57 22.65
C LEU A 146 -16.23 1.34 22.20
N MET A 147 -16.83 0.15 22.22
CA MET A 147 -16.17 -1.05 21.67
C MET A 147 -15.90 -0.90 20.17
N PHE A 148 -16.86 -0.34 19.41
CA PHE A 148 -16.70 -0.05 18.01
C PHE A 148 -15.55 0.95 17.76
N LEU A 149 -15.48 2.04 18.55
CA LEU A 149 -14.38 3.01 18.51
C LEU A 149 -13.02 2.38 18.76
N LEU A 150 -12.94 1.52 19.80
CA LEU A 150 -11.69 0.92 20.27
C LEU A 150 -11.33 -0.38 19.54
N ALA A 151 -12.19 -0.88 18.65
CA ALA A 151 -11.86 -2.02 17.80
C ALA A 151 -10.57 -1.74 17.01
N GLY A 152 -9.68 -2.74 16.95
CA GLY A 152 -8.35 -2.61 16.36
C GLY A 152 -8.32 -1.89 15.00
N PRO A 153 -9.17 -2.25 14.01
CA PRO A 153 -9.14 -1.58 12.70
C PRO A 153 -9.61 -0.13 12.74
N MET A 154 -10.45 0.29 13.68
CA MET A 154 -10.94 1.66 13.70
C MET A 154 -9.81 2.66 13.96
N ILE A 155 -9.30 2.77 15.16
CA ILE A 155 -8.21 3.71 15.44
C ILE A 155 -6.93 3.33 14.67
N GLY A 156 -6.60 2.03 14.59
CA GLY A 156 -5.38 1.54 13.96
C GLY A 156 -5.28 1.90 12.48
N GLN A 157 -6.37 1.80 11.74
CA GLN A 157 -6.36 2.09 10.30
C GLN A 157 -6.66 3.56 10.00
N TYR A 158 -7.52 4.24 10.78
CA TYR A 158 -7.71 5.67 10.62
C TYR A 158 -6.41 6.46 10.84
N SER A 159 -5.52 5.99 11.71
CA SER A 159 -4.20 6.59 11.88
C SER A 159 -3.18 6.15 10.82
N GLY A 160 -3.27 4.90 10.33
CA GLY A 160 -2.23 4.31 9.49
C GLY A 160 -2.60 4.17 8.01
N GLN A 161 -3.70 3.52 7.73
CA GLN A 161 -4.16 3.18 6.37
C GLN A 161 -5.62 3.61 6.21
N ILE A 162 -5.86 4.91 6.15
CA ILE A 162 -7.21 5.51 6.15
C ILE A 162 -8.14 4.86 5.11
N MET A 163 -7.62 4.50 3.91
CA MET A 163 -8.42 3.90 2.84
C MET A 163 -9.00 2.51 3.21
N PHE A 164 -8.60 1.94 4.37
CA PHE A 164 -9.20 0.70 4.89
C PHE A 164 -10.50 0.94 5.67
N VAL A 165 -10.77 2.17 6.09
CA VAL A 165 -11.87 2.49 7.03
C VAL A 165 -12.63 3.77 6.70
N ASP A 166 -12.16 4.60 5.79
CA ASP A 166 -12.77 5.89 5.43
C ASP A 166 -14.19 5.77 4.85
N TYR A 167 -14.57 4.61 4.32
CA TYR A 167 -15.92 4.27 3.88
C TYR A 167 -16.88 3.98 5.04
N MET A 168 -16.38 3.79 6.28
CA MET A 168 -17.19 3.35 7.42
C MET A 168 -18.36 4.29 7.78
N PRO A 169 -18.23 5.63 7.70
CA PRO A 169 -19.38 6.52 7.89
C PRO A 169 -20.50 6.23 6.90
N PHE A 170 -20.17 5.95 5.64
CA PHE A 170 -21.14 5.67 4.59
C PHE A 170 -21.75 4.28 4.74
N LEU A 171 -20.99 3.29 5.24
CA LEU A 171 -21.54 1.99 5.60
C LEU A 171 -22.54 2.10 6.76
N CYS A 172 -22.22 2.85 7.82
CA CYS A 172 -23.16 3.10 8.91
C CYS A 172 -24.41 3.83 8.41
N LEU A 173 -24.26 4.79 7.51
CA LEU A 173 -25.39 5.50 6.89
C LEU A 173 -26.22 4.58 5.99
N ALA A 174 -25.57 3.63 5.29
CA ALA A 174 -26.26 2.62 4.48
C ALA A 174 -27.07 1.65 5.34
N LEU A 175 -26.58 1.25 6.52
CA LEU A 175 -27.36 0.45 7.49
C LEU A 175 -28.63 1.18 7.94
N ILE A 176 -28.54 2.50 8.21
CA ILE A 176 -29.70 3.36 8.48
C ILE A 176 -30.61 3.44 7.24
N GLY A 177 -30.02 3.49 6.04
CA GLY A 177 -30.75 3.47 4.78
C GLY A 177 -31.54 2.18 4.58
N VAL A 178 -30.98 1.03 4.93
CA VAL A 178 -31.67 -0.27 4.93
C VAL A 178 -32.86 -0.25 5.89
N ASP A 179 -32.70 0.27 7.11
CA ASP A 179 -33.84 0.40 8.04
C ASP A 179 -34.93 1.24 7.45
N ARG A 180 -34.60 2.38 6.83
CA ARG A 180 -35.58 3.26 6.16
C ARG A 180 -36.25 2.58 4.96
N TYR A 181 -35.53 1.75 4.22
CA TYR A 181 -36.11 0.96 3.15
C TYR A 181 -37.19 0.02 3.67
N PHE A 182 -36.92 -0.73 4.73
CA PHE A 182 -37.88 -1.66 5.32
C PHE A 182 -39.04 -0.96 6.06
N GLU A 183 -38.81 0.18 6.70
CA GLU A 183 -39.83 0.87 7.49
C GLU A 183 -40.71 1.83 6.68
N LYS A 184 -40.16 2.42 5.60
CA LYS A 184 -40.77 3.52 4.86
C LYS A 184 -40.77 3.33 3.35
N GLU A 185 -40.26 2.20 2.86
CA GLU A 185 -40.10 1.90 1.43
C GLU A 185 -39.24 2.93 0.67
N LYS A 186 -38.40 3.72 1.40
CA LYS A 186 -37.55 4.77 0.82
C LYS A 186 -36.12 4.25 0.60
N SER A 187 -35.71 4.15 -0.65
CA SER A 187 -34.40 3.62 -1.05
C SER A 187 -33.32 4.68 -1.34
N GLY A 188 -33.68 5.97 -1.44
CA GLY A 188 -32.75 7.03 -1.84
C GLY A 188 -31.53 7.14 -0.94
N LEU A 189 -31.69 7.15 0.40
CA LEU A 189 -30.56 7.18 1.34
C LEU A 189 -29.69 5.94 1.18
N PHE A 190 -30.30 4.77 1.01
CA PHE A 190 -29.58 3.51 0.82
C PHE A 190 -28.72 3.56 -0.44
N THR A 191 -29.28 3.95 -1.61
CA THR A 191 -28.54 4.08 -2.87
C THR A 191 -27.38 5.06 -2.76
N VAL A 192 -27.64 6.29 -2.24
CA VAL A 192 -26.61 7.33 -2.13
C VAL A 192 -25.48 6.89 -1.19
N SER A 193 -25.82 6.26 -0.06
CA SER A 193 -24.80 5.80 0.89
C SER A 193 -23.91 4.71 0.30
N VAL A 194 -24.48 3.77 -0.46
CA VAL A 194 -23.70 2.73 -1.17
C VAL A 194 -22.84 3.36 -2.26
N PHE A 195 -23.37 4.32 -3.03
CA PHE A 195 -22.58 5.06 -4.02
C PHE A 195 -21.37 5.76 -3.37
N LEU A 196 -21.59 6.51 -2.28
CA LEU A 196 -20.51 7.20 -1.57
C LEU A 196 -19.49 6.21 -0.96
N MET A 197 -19.96 5.05 -0.47
CA MET A 197 -19.12 3.98 0.02
C MET A 197 -18.20 3.44 -1.09
N ILE A 198 -18.72 3.20 -2.29
CA ILE A 198 -17.95 2.73 -3.46
C ILE A 198 -16.94 3.80 -3.88
N MET A 199 -17.37 5.05 -4.01
CA MET A 199 -16.50 6.15 -4.43
C MET A 199 -15.39 6.44 -3.42
N THR A 200 -15.58 6.12 -2.15
CA THR A 200 -14.56 6.26 -1.11
C THR A 200 -13.58 5.10 -1.12
N SER A 201 -14.09 3.87 -1.20
CA SER A 201 -13.26 2.66 -1.21
C SER A 201 -13.94 1.53 -1.98
N PHE A 202 -13.65 1.42 -3.28
CA PHE A 202 -14.21 0.38 -4.14
C PHE A 202 -13.88 -1.05 -3.63
N TYR A 203 -12.69 -1.23 -3.06
CA TYR A 203 -12.22 -2.51 -2.59
C TYR A 203 -13.02 -3.02 -1.38
N PHE A 204 -13.19 -2.19 -0.35
CA PHE A 204 -13.93 -2.59 0.85
C PHE A 204 -15.45 -2.49 0.67
N SER A 205 -15.94 -1.77 -0.33
CA SER A 205 -17.36 -1.68 -0.62
C SER A 205 -18.00 -3.01 -1.01
N ILE A 206 -17.22 -3.95 -1.58
CA ILE A 206 -17.70 -5.31 -1.90
C ILE A 206 -18.09 -6.02 -0.59
N GLY A 207 -17.21 -6.01 0.43
CA GLY A 207 -17.51 -6.51 1.76
C GLY A 207 -18.66 -5.74 2.43
N GLY A 208 -18.69 -4.42 2.26
CA GLY A 208 -19.79 -3.57 2.75
C GLY A 208 -21.15 -3.93 2.14
N MET A 209 -21.22 -4.18 0.84
CA MET A 209 -22.46 -4.63 0.19
C MET A 209 -22.89 -6.01 0.71
N LEU A 210 -21.96 -6.93 0.96
CA LEU A 210 -22.29 -8.23 1.56
C LEU A 210 -22.84 -8.06 3.00
N VAL A 211 -22.29 -7.13 3.78
CA VAL A 211 -22.81 -6.74 5.11
C VAL A 211 -24.25 -6.24 5.00
N LEU A 212 -24.54 -5.39 4.03
CA LEU A 212 -25.89 -4.85 3.81
C LEU A 212 -26.87 -5.94 3.37
N VAL A 213 -26.44 -6.93 2.58
CA VAL A 213 -27.25 -8.10 2.22
C VAL A 213 -27.58 -8.95 3.46
N LEU A 214 -26.59 -9.26 4.31
CA LEU A 214 -26.83 -10.01 5.54
C LEU A 214 -27.75 -9.27 6.51
N TYR A 215 -27.55 -7.95 6.63
CA TYR A 215 -28.44 -7.13 7.45
C TYR A 215 -29.85 -7.04 6.83
N GLY A 216 -29.98 -6.92 5.52
CA GLY A 216 -31.25 -6.95 4.80
C GLY A 216 -32.01 -8.26 5.03
N LEU A 217 -31.33 -9.40 4.98
CA LEU A 217 -31.92 -10.70 5.33
C LEU A 217 -32.43 -10.73 6.77
N HIS A 218 -31.66 -10.20 7.72
CA HIS A 218 -32.09 -10.06 9.12
C HIS A 218 -33.38 -9.24 9.22
N ARG A 219 -33.43 -8.05 8.58
CA ARG A 219 -34.60 -7.17 8.56
C ARG A 219 -35.82 -7.79 7.88
N TYR A 220 -35.60 -8.51 6.79
CA TYR A 220 -36.65 -9.21 6.07
C TYR A 220 -37.33 -10.24 6.95
N PHE A 221 -36.58 -11.12 7.61
CA PHE A 221 -37.14 -12.12 8.49
C PHE A 221 -37.69 -11.54 9.80
N GLU A 222 -37.15 -10.40 10.28
CA GLU A 222 -37.67 -9.69 11.43
C GLU A 222 -39.08 -9.14 11.16
N GLN A 223 -39.34 -8.49 9.99
CA GLN A 223 -40.64 -7.98 9.61
C GLN A 223 -41.70 -9.08 9.33
N ARG A 224 -41.21 -10.26 8.94
CA ARG A 224 -42.08 -11.40 8.60
C ARG A 224 -42.09 -12.47 9.71
N GLU A 225 -41.77 -12.08 10.95
CA GLU A 225 -41.88 -12.97 12.11
C GLU A 225 -43.31 -13.51 12.22
N GLY A 226 -43.46 -14.86 12.17
CA GLY A 226 -44.78 -15.51 12.21
C GLY A 226 -45.49 -15.63 10.85
N CYS A 227 -44.99 -15.07 9.78
CA CYS A 227 -45.56 -15.19 8.43
C CYS A 227 -44.93 -16.32 7.63
N ARG A 228 -45.72 -16.98 6.75
CA ARG A 228 -45.14 -17.94 5.79
C ARG A 228 -44.46 -17.19 4.65
N VAL A 229 -43.15 -17.48 4.46
CA VAL A 229 -42.35 -16.93 3.36
C VAL A 229 -42.41 -17.92 2.19
N THR A 230 -42.89 -17.47 1.02
CA THR A 230 -42.82 -18.26 -0.22
C THR A 230 -41.52 -17.98 -0.94
N VAL A 231 -40.97 -18.98 -1.64
CA VAL A 231 -39.73 -18.84 -2.41
C VAL A 231 -39.83 -17.71 -3.46
N ARG A 232 -40.96 -17.68 -4.19
CA ARG A 232 -41.20 -16.63 -5.21
C ARG A 232 -41.23 -15.23 -4.58
N GLY A 233 -41.91 -15.06 -3.44
CA GLY A 233 -41.96 -13.77 -2.73
C GLY A 233 -40.58 -13.36 -2.25
N PHE A 234 -39.80 -14.30 -1.68
CA PHE A 234 -38.44 -14.05 -1.22
C PHE A 234 -37.51 -13.57 -2.36
N LEU A 235 -37.61 -14.21 -3.55
CA LEU A 235 -36.80 -13.83 -4.70
C LEU A 235 -37.16 -12.45 -5.26
N VAL A 236 -38.48 -12.14 -5.35
CA VAL A 236 -38.93 -10.84 -5.84
C VAL A 236 -38.53 -9.74 -4.87
N ASP A 237 -38.80 -9.90 -3.58
CA ASP A 237 -38.42 -8.93 -2.54
C ASP A 237 -36.89 -8.75 -2.47
N GLY A 238 -36.14 -9.84 -2.66
CA GLY A 238 -34.68 -9.81 -2.74
C GLY A 238 -34.17 -8.99 -3.92
N LEU A 239 -34.75 -9.16 -5.10
CA LEU A 239 -34.42 -8.34 -6.29
C LEU A 239 -34.75 -6.88 -6.07
N CYS A 240 -35.89 -6.57 -5.47
CA CYS A 240 -36.24 -5.20 -5.10
C CYS A 240 -35.24 -4.58 -4.11
N PHE A 241 -34.81 -5.36 -3.13
CA PHE A 241 -33.81 -4.93 -2.15
C PHE A 241 -32.41 -4.68 -2.77
N VAL A 242 -32.00 -5.49 -3.73
CA VAL A 242 -30.67 -5.35 -4.38
C VAL A 242 -30.64 -4.21 -5.41
N ARG A 243 -31.80 -3.81 -5.97
CA ARG A 243 -31.91 -2.73 -6.97
C ARG A 243 -31.19 -1.43 -6.58
N PRO A 244 -31.33 -0.86 -5.37
CA PRO A 244 -30.58 0.31 -4.92
C PRO A 244 -29.07 0.14 -4.98
N MET A 245 -28.55 -1.04 -4.65
CA MET A 245 -27.11 -1.35 -4.74
C MET A 245 -26.64 -1.44 -6.18
N ILE A 246 -27.41 -2.08 -7.08
CA ILE A 246 -27.10 -2.12 -8.51
C ILE A 246 -27.03 -0.72 -9.10
N LEU A 247 -28.00 0.14 -8.76
CA LEU A 247 -27.98 1.54 -9.22
C LEU A 247 -26.75 2.29 -8.70
N ALA A 248 -26.35 2.09 -7.45
CA ALA A 248 -25.13 2.68 -6.90
C ALA A 248 -23.87 2.21 -7.64
N VAL A 249 -23.78 0.91 -7.98
CA VAL A 249 -22.69 0.36 -8.79
C VAL A 249 -22.69 0.97 -10.18
N LEU A 250 -23.84 1.05 -10.86
CA LEU A 250 -23.94 1.70 -12.16
C LEU A 250 -23.54 3.18 -12.11
N MET A 251 -24.02 3.94 -11.13
CA MET A 251 -23.60 5.35 -10.93
C MET A 251 -22.10 5.50 -10.74
N SER A 252 -21.43 4.52 -10.15
CA SER A 252 -19.98 4.52 -9.89
C SER A 252 -19.16 3.97 -11.07
N SER A 253 -19.79 3.58 -12.17
CA SER A 253 -19.09 2.85 -13.27
C SER A 253 -18.02 3.67 -13.97
N PHE A 254 -18.15 5.02 -14.01
CA PHE A 254 -17.11 5.91 -14.56
C PHE A 254 -15.77 5.77 -13.82
N PHE A 255 -15.80 5.30 -12.58
CA PHE A 255 -14.66 5.01 -11.74
C PHE A 255 -14.34 3.52 -11.71
N LEU A 256 -15.36 2.65 -11.56
CA LEU A 256 -15.18 1.22 -11.38
C LEU A 256 -14.66 0.53 -12.64
N VAL A 257 -15.22 0.85 -13.83
CA VAL A 257 -14.85 0.15 -15.08
C VAL A 257 -13.38 0.35 -15.41
N PRO A 258 -12.83 1.58 -15.52
CA PRO A 258 -11.41 1.76 -15.79
C PRO A 258 -10.52 1.23 -14.66
N THR A 259 -10.98 1.28 -13.39
CA THR A 259 -10.25 0.70 -12.27
C THR A 259 -10.09 -0.81 -12.38
N VAL A 260 -11.18 -1.53 -12.69
CA VAL A 260 -11.16 -3.00 -12.85
C VAL A 260 -10.24 -3.40 -14.01
N LEU A 261 -10.32 -2.71 -15.14
CA LEU A 261 -9.46 -2.99 -16.31
C LEU A 261 -7.99 -2.69 -16.01
N ALA A 262 -7.68 -1.59 -15.33
CA ALA A 262 -6.32 -1.27 -14.90
C ALA A 262 -5.75 -2.32 -13.94
N LEU A 263 -6.56 -2.80 -12.99
CA LEU A 263 -6.16 -3.86 -12.06
C LEU A 263 -5.95 -5.20 -12.76
N ALA A 264 -6.79 -5.54 -13.74
CA ALA A 264 -6.66 -6.78 -14.51
C ALA A 264 -5.35 -6.84 -15.31
N GLY A 265 -4.89 -5.69 -15.84
CA GLY A 265 -3.64 -5.58 -16.61
C GLY A 265 -2.38 -5.37 -15.77
N GLY A 266 -2.50 -4.80 -14.58
CA GLY A 266 -1.35 -4.25 -13.82
C GLY A 266 -1.14 -4.80 -12.42
N ARG A 267 -1.85 -5.85 -12.00
CA ARG A 267 -1.68 -6.40 -10.65
C ARG A 267 -0.89 -7.71 -10.65
N SER A 268 0.01 -7.86 -9.65
CA SER A 268 0.77 -9.11 -9.47
C SER A 268 -0.16 -10.31 -9.29
N LYS A 269 0.22 -11.47 -9.85
CA LYS A 269 -0.51 -12.72 -9.69
C LYS A 269 -0.62 -13.09 -8.22
N GLY A 270 -1.80 -13.57 -7.82
CA GLY A 270 -2.05 -14.03 -6.46
C GLY A 270 -1.32 -15.33 -6.13
N GLN A 271 -1.37 -15.71 -4.87
CA GLN A 271 -0.85 -17.02 -4.42
C GLN A 271 -1.71 -18.15 -5.01
N ASN A 272 -1.05 -19.22 -5.47
CA ASN A 272 -1.74 -20.45 -5.85
C ASN A 272 -2.36 -21.08 -4.59
N THR A 273 -3.67 -20.90 -4.43
CA THR A 273 -4.44 -21.44 -3.29
C THR A 273 -5.17 -22.69 -3.76
N SER A 274 -4.99 -23.82 -3.04
CA SER A 274 -5.70 -25.05 -3.40
C SER A 274 -7.20 -24.93 -3.11
N LEU A 275 -8.04 -25.58 -3.92
CA LEU A 275 -9.50 -25.58 -3.73
C LEU A 275 -9.88 -26.11 -2.34
N THR A 276 -9.18 -27.11 -1.83
CA THR A 276 -9.40 -27.66 -0.48
C THR A 276 -9.20 -26.59 0.59
N THR A 277 -8.16 -25.78 0.50
CA THR A 277 -7.89 -24.68 1.44
C THR A 277 -9.00 -23.64 1.47
N LEU A 278 -9.71 -23.44 0.35
CA LEU A 278 -10.80 -22.45 0.25
C LEU A 278 -12.06 -22.85 1.02
N PHE A 279 -12.32 -24.17 1.15
CA PHE A 279 -13.57 -24.65 1.75
C PHE A 279 -13.40 -25.26 3.14
N VAL A 280 -12.17 -25.55 3.58
CA VAL A 280 -11.93 -26.00 4.96
C VAL A 280 -12.07 -24.82 5.93
N PRO A 281 -13.01 -24.91 6.91
CA PRO A 281 -13.22 -23.83 7.88
C PRO A 281 -11.93 -23.47 8.62
N GLN A 282 -11.65 -22.16 8.72
CA GLN A 282 -10.49 -21.64 9.43
C GLN A 282 -10.94 -20.65 10.50
N ILE A 283 -10.60 -20.94 11.75
CA ILE A 283 -10.83 -20.06 12.88
C ILE A 283 -9.48 -19.64 13.45
N THR A 284 -9.18 -18.33 13.40
CA THR A 284 -8.01 -17.75 14.04
C THR A 284 -8.47 -16.70 15.04
N VAL A 285 -7.83 -16.60 16.19
CA VAL A 285 -8.18 -15.59 17.21
C VAL A 285 -7.97 -14.18 16.66
N GLU A 286 -6.91 -13.97 15.89
CA GLU A 286 -6.54 -12.67 15.30
C GLU A 286 -7.59 -12.14 14.32
N ARG A 287 -8.36 -13.03 13.68
CA ARG A 287 -9.48 -12.62 12.82
C ARG A 287 -10.55 -11.88 13.61
N PHE A 288 -10.84 -12.32 14.81
CA PHE A 288 -11.92 -11.80 15.65
C PHE A 288 -11.45 -10.80 16.69
N ALA A 289 -10.28 -11.02 17.28
CA ALA A 289 -9.82 -10.28 18.45
C ALA A 289 -8.41 -9.68 18.25
N TYR A 290 -8.20 -8.52 18.84
CA TYR A 290 -6.92 -7.84 19.05
C TYR A 290 -6.10 -7.47 17.79
N SER A 291 -6.61 -7.64 16.59
CA SER A 291 -5.92 -7.34 15.34
C SER A 291 -6.43 -6.04 14.70
N ILE A 292 -5.53 -5.25 14.13
CA ILE A 292 -5.89 -4.10 13.29
C ILE A 292 -6.25 -4.51 11.85
N TYR A 293 -5.95 -5.75 11.47
CA TYR A 293 -6.22 -6.32 10.15
C TYR A 293 -7.33 -7.38 10.16
N GLY A 294 -8.23 -7.34 11.12
CA GLY A 294 -9.37 -8.22 11.24
C GLY A 294 -10.57 -7.47 11.80
N ILE A 295 -11.36 -8.14 12.61
CA ILE A 295 -12.51 -7.55 13.35
C ILE A 295 -11.99 -6.70 14.53
N GLY A 296 -10.94 -7.15 15.19
CA GLY A 296 -10.23 -6.40 16.22
C GLY A 296 -11.02 -6.09 17.48
N LEU A 297 -12.01 -6.94 17.82
CA LEU A 297 -12.75 -6.89 19.09
C LEU A 297 -12.05 -7.73 20.17
N THR A 298 -12.80 -8.25 21.15
CA THR A 298 -12.31 -9.17 22.18
C THR A 298 -12.95 -10.56 22.01
N THR A 299 -12.60 -11.51 22.88
CA THR A 299 -13.19 -12.85 22.84
C THR A 299 -14.71 -12.87 23.04
N LEU A 300 -15.29 -11.80 23.57
CA LEU A 300 -16.75 -11.64 23.69
C LEU A 300 -17.47 -11.85 22.35
N VAL A 301 -16.88 -11.43 21.21
CA VAL A 301 -17.49 -11.65 19.89
C VAL A 301 -17.64 -13.14 19.57
N ILE A 302 -16.67 -13.97 19.94
CA ILE A 302 -16.73 -15.43 19.73
C ILE A 302 -17.85 -16.03 20.57
N THR A 303 -17.96 -15.61 21.84
CA THR A 303 -19.06 -16.02 22.73
C THR A 303 -20.41 -15.67 22.12
N VAL A 304 -20.56 -14.45 21.61
CA VAL A 304 -21.80 -13.96 21.02
C VAL A 304 -22.17 -14.71 19.73
N LEU A 305 -21.18 -15.04 18.90
CA LEU A 305 -21.42 -15.85 17.70
C LEU A 305 -21.89 -17.27 18.07
N ILE A 306 -21.23 -17.92 19.02
CA ILE A 306 -21.63 -19.27 19.47
C ILE A 306 -23.03 -19.24 20.06
N THR A 307 -23.32 -18.32 20.98
CA THR A 307 -24.65 -18.20 21.59
C THR A 307 -25.73 -17.81 20.62
N GLY A 308 -25.40 -16.96 19.65
CA GLY A 308 -26.31 -16.49 18.60
C GLY A 308 -26.81 -17.59 17.66
N LEU A 309 -26.00 -18.65 17.46
CA LEU A 309 -26.41 -19.84 16.72
C LEU A 309 -27.58 -20.57 17.40
N LEU A 310 -27.71 -20.41 18.72
CA LEU A 310 -28.72 -21.09 19.54
C LEU A 310 -29.99 -20.23 19.79
N TYR A 311 -30.05 -19.01 19.24
CA TYR A 311 -31.22 -18.13 19.43
C TYR A 311 -32.49 -18.73 18.85
N ARG A 312 -33.64 -18.51 19.50
CA ARG A 312 -34.94 -19.07 19.09
C ARG A 312 -35.51 -18.35 17.86
N LYS A 313 -35.27 -17.02 17.75
CA LYS A 313 -35.81 -16.19 16.68
C LYS A 313 -35.04 -16.39 15.37
N VAL A 314 -35.74 -16.68 14.30
CA VAL A 314 -35.14 -17.00 12.98
C VAL A 314 -34.27 -15.85 12.49
N TYR A 315 -34.73 -14.60 12.57
CA TYR A 315 -34.00 -13.44 12.05
C TYR A 315 -32.67 -13.19 12.79
N GLU A 316 -32.60 -13.48 14.10
CA GLU A 316 -31.35 -13.36 14.85
C GLU A 316 -30.36 -14.47 14.47
N ARG A 317 -30.85 -15.70 14.27
CA ARG A 317 -30.03 -16.82 13.81
C ARG A 317 -29.50 -16.60 12.40
N VAL A 318 -30.33 -16.13 11.47
CA VAL A 318 -29.93 -15.88 10.09
C VAL A 318 -28.76 -14.91 10.03
N LEU A 319 -28.79 -13.81 10.79
CA LEU A 319 -27.68 -12.86 10.88
C LEU A 319 -26.42 -13.51 11.41
N THR A 320 -26.55 -14.29 12.51
CA THR A 320 -25.39 -14.96 13.13
C THR A 320 -24.80 -16.03 12.21
N TYR A 321 -25.65 -16.90 11.61
CA TYR A 321 -25.19 -17.90 10.65
C TYR A 321 -24.48 -17.25 9.44
N GLY A 322 -25.07 -16.18 8.88
CA GLY A 322 -24.46 -15.44 7.78
C GLY A 322 -23.06 -14.91 8.13
N CYS A 323 -22.92 -14.27 9.30
CA CYS A 323 -21.62 -13.79 9.77
C CYS A 323 -20.63 -14.95 10.01
N VAL A 324 -21.05 -16.04 10.66
CA VAL A 324 -20.17 -17.19 10.92
C VAL A 324 -19.70 -17.83 9.61
N ILE A 325 -20.60 -18.09 8.68
CA ILE A 325 -20.26 -18.69 7.38
C ILE A 325 -19.22 -17.84 6.64
N VAL A 326 -19.46 -16.53 6.52
CA VAL A 326 -18.56 -15.62 5.80
C VAL A 326 -17.20 -15.51 6.50
N LEU A 327 -17.18 -15.41 7.82
CA LEU A 327 -15.95 -15.21 8.58
C LEU A 327 -15.12 -16.48 8.74
N VAL A 328 -15.74 -17.67 8.68
CA VAL A 328 -15.03 -18.93 8.96
C VAL A 328 -14.60 -19.65 7.68
N ILE A 329 -15.35 -19.52 6.58
CA ILE A 329 -15.00 -20.20 5.32
C ILE A 329 -14.07 -19.32 4.47
N PRO A 330 -12.83 -19.76 4.19
CA PRO A 330 -11.81 -18.94 3.55
C PRO A 330 -12.15 -18.46 2.13
N VAL A 331 -13.06 -19.15 1.43
CA VAL A 331 -13.51 -18.73 0.09
C VAL A 331 -14.02 -17.29 0.06
N PHE A 332 -14.69 -16.84 1.13
CA PHE A 332 -15.18 -15.47 1.21
C PHE A 332 -14.01 -14.48 1.35
N ALA A 333 -13.01 -14.79 2.16
CA ALA A 333 -11.81 -13.96 2.26
C ALA A 333 -11.06 -13.90 0.91
N TYR A 334 -10.99 -15.02 0.19
CA TYR A 334 -10.37 -15.09 -1.12
C TYR A 334 -11.14 -14.25 -2.15
N LEU A 335 -12.46 -14.42 -2.26
CA LEU A 335 -13.30 -13.66 -3.20
C LEU A 335 -13.30 -12.15 -2.89
N LEU A 336 -13.43 -11.78 -1.63
CA LEU A 336 -13.40 -10.38 -1.20
C LEU A 336 -12.02 -9.71 -1.42
N ASN A 337 -10.95 -10.49 -1.56
CA ASN A 337 -9.62 -10.03 -2.00
C ASN A 337 -9.43 -10.09 -3.53
N GLY A 338 -10.50 -10.20 -4.30
CA GLY A 338 -10.45 -10.25 -5.76
C GLY A 338 -9.84 -11.53 -6.31
N GLY A 339 -9.94 -12.66 -5.59
CA GLY A 339 -9.40 -13.95 -6.02
C GLY A 339 -7.88 -14.07 -6.01
N LEU A 340 -7.17 -13.25 -5.21
CA LEU A 340 -5.70 -13.20 -5.21
C LEU A 340 -5.07 -13.96 -4.05
N TYR A 341 -5.61 -13.79 -2.84
CA TYR A 341 -5.07 -14.39 -1.61
C TYR A 341 -6.07 -14.32 -0.46
N ILE A 342 -5.83 -15.08 0.62
CA ILE A 342 -6.65 -15.07 1.82
C ILE A 342 -6.04 -14.07 2.82
N ARG A 343 -6.78 -13.01 3.20
CA ARG A 343 -6.39 -12.02 4.20
C ARG A 343 -7.59 -11.50 4.98
N ASP A 344 -7.44 -11.36 6.26
CA ASP A 344 -8.56 -11.04 7.18
C ASP A 344 -9.01 -9.57 7.12
N LYS A 345 -8.20 -8.66 6.55
CA LYS A 345 -8.56 -7.23 6.41
C LYS A 345 -9.88 -6.99 5.67
N VAL A 346 -10.28 -7.90 4.78
CA VAL A 346 -11.54 -7.80 4.04
C VAL A 346 -12.79 -7.96 4.91
N PHE A 347 -12.61 -8.42 6.15
CA PHE A 347 -13.69 -8.57 7.13
C PHE A 347 -13.92 -7.30 7.96
N ILE A 348 -13.10 -6.25 7.84
CA ILE A 348 -13.30 -4.97 8.54
C ILE A 348 -14.74 -4.41 8.35
N PRO A 349 -15.37 -4.48 7.16
CA PRO A 349 -16.75 -4.05 6.97
C PRO A 349 -17.79 -4.76 7.84
N PHE A 350 -17.49 -5.96 8.37
CA PHE A 350 -18.39 -6.72 9.22
C PHE A 350 -18.43 -6.21 10.67
N LEU A 351 -17.51 -5.34 11.07
CA LEU A 351 -17.40 -4.82 12.42
C LEU A 351 -18.72 -4.23 12.96
N PRO A 352 -19.46 -3.36 12.22
CA PRO A 352 -20.74 -2.85 12.71
C PRO A 352 -21.76 -3.95 13.01
N LEU A 353 -21.87 -5.01 12.18
CA LEU A 353 -22.80 -6.11 12.41
C LEU A 353 -22.40 -6.96 13.64
N LEU A 354 -21.11 -7.19 13.84
CA LEU A 354 -20.65 -7.95 15.00
C LEU A 354 -20.87 -7.17 16.30
N CYS A 355 -20.61 -5.87 16.28
CA CYS A 355 -21.00 -4.98 17.39
C CYS A 355 -22.51 -4.98 17.62
N TYR A 356 -23.34 -5.01 16.56
CA TYR A 356 -24.79 -5.13 16.69
C TYR A 356 -25.21 -6.48 17.28
N LEU A 357 -24.59 -7.60 16.94
CA LEU A 357 -24.84 -8.90 17.56
C LEU A 357 -24.48 -8.88 19.04
N ILE A 358 -23.39 -8.21 19.45
CA ILE A 358 -23.04 -8.02 20.85
C ILE A 358 -24.12 -7.18 21.54
N ALA A 359 -24.64 -6.11 20.90
CA ALA A 359 -25.72 -5.31 21.44
C ALA A 359 -26.99 -6.15 21.66
N ILE A 360 -27.38 -7.02 20.70
CA ILE A 360 -28.51 -7.97 20.87
C ILE A 360 -28.28 -8.88 22.05
N TYR A 361 -27.08 -9.43 22.21
CA TYR A 361 -26.72 -10.31 23.31
C TYR A 361 -26.89 -9.62 24.67
N LEU A 362 -26.37 -8.41 24.83
CA LEU A 362 -26.48 -7.64 26.06
C LEU A 362 -27.95 -7.23 26.35
N GLU A 363 -28.71 -6.87 25.32
CA GLU A 363 -30.15 -6.57 25.47
C GLU A 363 -30.96 -7.79 25.96
N LYS A 364 -30.61 -9.00 25.49
CA LYS A 364 -31.21 -10.25 25.98
C LYS A 364 -30.85 -10.52 27.44
N CYS A 365 -29.56 -10.40 27.77
CA CYS A 365 -29.13 -10.53 29.17
C CYS A 365 -29.90 -9.60 30.10
N ARG A 366 -30.16 -8.37 29.66
CA ARG A 366 -30.94 -7.36 30.39
C ARG A 366 -32.43 -7.75 30.53
N LYS A 367 -33.08 -8.05 29.40
CA LYS A 367 -34.54 -8.28 29.34
C LYS A 367 -34.95 -9.58 30.00
N GLU A 368 -34.18 -10.63 29.82
CA GLU A 368 -34.46 -11.95 30.37
C GLU A 368 -33.99 -12.08 31.83
N LYS A 369 -33.47 -11.02 32.43
CA LYS A 369 -32.96 -10.95 33.81
C LYS A 369 -32.07 -12.15 34.17
N LEU A 370 -31.28 -12.56 33.16
CA LEU A 370 -30.27 -13.60 33.38
C LEU A 370 -29.34 -13.16 34.52
N SER A 371 -29.10 -14.10 35.47
CA SER A 371 -28.11 -13.80 36.49
C SER A 371 -26.77 -13.49 35.81
N LEU A 372 -26.02 -12.56 36.37
CA LEU A 372 -24.68 -12.23 35.86
C LEU A 372 -23.85 -13.48 35.58
N ILE A 373 -23.93 -14.45 36.51
CA ILE A 373 -23.23 -15.74 36.38
C ILE A 373 -23.66 -16.49 35.12
N ALA A 374 -24.97 -16.59 34.85
CA ALA A 374 -25.46 -17.28 33.66
C ALA A 374 -25.03 -16.58 32.35
N GLY A 375 -24.97 -15.22 32.33
CA GLY A 375 -24.46 -14.46 31.20
C GLY A 375 -22.94 -14.54 31.01
N MET A 376 -22.19 -14.85 32.08
CA MET A 376 -20.74 -14.97 32.06
C MET A 376 -20.24 -16.38 31.70
N VAL A 377 -21.00 -17.42 32.01
CA VAL A 377 -20.57 -18.81 31.78
C VAL A 377 -20.15 -19.07 30.33
N PRO A 378 -20.93 -18.69 29.27
CA PRO A 378 -20.50 -18.88 27.89
C PRO A 378 -19.20 -18.18 27.58
N TYR A 379 -19.03 -16.96 28.10
CA TYR A 379 -17.82 -16.16 27.90
C TYR A 379 -16.58 -16.79 28.52
N ILE A 380 -16.71 -17.27 29.78
CA ILE A 380 -15.61 -17.96 30.48
C ILE A 380 -15.24 -19.24 29.73
N ILE A 381 -16.22 -20.04 29.34
CA ILE A 381 -16.00 -21.28 28.58
C ILE A 381 -15.29 -21.00 27.27
N THR A 382 -15.73 -19.96 26.52
CA THR A 382 -15.11 -19.57 25.25
C THR A 382 -13.67 -19.13 25.45
N THR A 383 -13.38 -18.31 26.45
CA THR A 383 -12.03 -17.82 26.77
C THR A 383 -11.11 -18.98 27.16
N VAL A 384 -11.58 -19.90 28.03
CA VAL A 384 -10.83 -21.09 28.42
C VAL A 384 -10.58 -22.01 27.21
N PHE A 385 -11.58 -22.24 26.39
CA PHE A 385 -11.43 -23.04 25.17
C PHE A 385 -10.40 -22.43 24.21
N VAL A 386 -10.47 -21.12 23.92
CA VAL A 386 -9.50 -20.42 23.10
C VAL A 386 -8.10 -20.52 23.69
N TYR A 387 -7.96 -20.39 25.00
CA TYR A 387 -6.68 -20.54 25.70
C TYR A 387 -6.10 -21.96 25.58
N ILE A 388 -6.90 -23.00 25.76
CA ILE A 388 -6.47 -24.41 25.63
C ILE A 388 -6.09 -24.71 24.17
N ALA A 389 -6.90 -24.27 23.20
CA ALA A 389 -6.71 -24.53 21.80
C ALA A 389 -5.75 -23.54 21.12
N ARG A 390 -5.04 -22.73 21.89
CA ARG A 390 -4.19 -21.63 21.40
C ARG A 390 -3.29 -21.98 20.23
N ASN A 391 -2.57 -23.09 20.28
CA ASN A 391 -1.62 -23.52 19.27
C ASN A 391 -2.28 -23.88 17.92
N GLN A 392 -3.61 -24.02 17.89
CA GLN A 392 -4.40 -24.32 16.69
C GLN A 392 -5.02 -23.05 16.09
N PHE A 393 -5.14 -21.98 16.88
CA PHE A 393 -5.88 -20.77 16.50
C PHE A 393 -5.00 -19.56 16.19
N THR A 394 -3.70 -19.64 16.42
CA THR A 394 -2.78 -18.52 16.21
C THR A 394 -1.81 -18.78 15.08
N SER A 395 -1.47 -17.73 14.33
CA SER A 395 -0.42 -17.78 13.32
C SER A 395 0.97 -17.53 13.94
N LYS A 396 2.00 -18.16 13.37
CA LYS A 396 3.38 -18.03 13.85
C LYS A 396 3.88 -16.59 13.71
N GLY A 397 3.88 -15.80 14.77
CA GLY A 397 4.51 -14.48 14.80
C GLY A 397 3.75 -13.39 15.57
N ILE A 398 2.45 -13.60 15.85
CA ILE A 398 1.64 -12.65 16.65
C ILE A 398 1.28 -13.25 18.02
N GLU A 399 1.61 -14.50 18.23
CA GLU A 399 1.19 -15.36 19.36
C GLU A 399 1.38 -14.72 20.74
N GLU A 400 2.54 -14.14 21.00
CA GLU A 400 2.85 -13.65 22.36
C GLU A 400 1.98 -12.45 22.77
N ASN A 401 1.72 -11.53 21.87
CA ASN A 401 0.91 -10.35 22.15
C ASN A 401 -0.57 -10.68 22.28
N VAL A 402 -1.07 -11.62 21.46
CA VAL A 402 -2.45 -12.13 21.59
C VAL A 402 -2.67 -12.83 22.92
N TRP A 403 -1.71 -13.63 23.38
CA TRP A 403 -1.80 -14.29 24.69
C TRP A 403 -1.76 -13.31 25.86
N LYS A 404 -0.94 -12.28 25.77
CA LYS A 404 -0.91 -11.21 26.77
C LYS A 404 -2.25 -10.47 26.82
N ALA A 405 -2.87 -10.22 25.66
CA ALA A 405 -4.19 -9.59 25.58
C ALA A 405 -5.31 -10.49 26.14
N LEU A 406 -5.31 -11.78 25.84
CA LEU A 406 -6.25 -12.76 26.41
C LEU A 406 -6.12 -12.87 27.93
N LEU A 407 -4.90 -12.91 28.43
CA LEU A 407 -4.65 -12.93 29.87
C LEU A 407 -5.13 -11.62 30.52
N ALA A 408 -4.84 -10.47 29.93
CA ALA A 408 -5.30 -9.17 30.41
C ALA A 408 -6.84 -9.08 30.42
N GLU A 409 -7.51 -9.59 29.39
CA GLU A 409 -8.98 -9.66 29.32
C GLU A 409 -9.54 -10.52 30.47
N SER A 410 -8.96 -11.69 30.72
CA SER A 410 -9.37 -12.59 31.78
C SER A 410 -9.18 -11.98 33.17
N VAL A 411 -8.06 -11.31 33.42
CA VAL A 411 -7.76 -10.62 34.68
C VAL A 411 -8.71 -9.44 34.89
N LEU A 412 -8.93 -8.60 33.87
CA LEU A 412 -9.85 -7.46 33.95
C LEU A 412 -11.28 -7.95 34.22
N PHE A 413 -11.67 -9.05 33.60
CA PHE A 413 -12.97 -9.65 33.83
C PHE A 413 -13.12 -10.12 35.30
N LEU A 414 -12.12 -10.79 35.85
CA LEU A 414 -12.09 -11.20 37.26
C LEU A 414 -12.16 -9.99 38.19
N ILE A 415 -11.38 -8.93 37.95
CA ILE A 415 -11.39 -7.69 38.73
C ILE A 415 -12.78 -7.06 38.73
N CYS A 416 -13.38 -6.90 37.57
CA CYS A 416 -14.72 -6.33 37.44
C CYS A 416 -15.77 -7.18 38.15
N TYR A 417 -15.66 -8.52 38.11
CA TYR A 417 -16.53 -9.43 38.84
C TYR A 417 -16.42 -9.26 40.35
N VAL A 418 -15.19 -9.23 40.89
CA VAL A 418 -14.94 -9.02 42.33
C VAL A 418 -15.50 -7.68 42.79
N LEU A 419 -15.25 -6.60 41.99
CA LEU A 419 -15.81 -5.28 42.29
C LEU A 419 -17.34 -5.26 42.28
N TYR A 420 -17.96 -5.98 41.33
CA TYR A 420 -19.42 -6.13 41.32
C TYR A 420 -19.94 -6.81 42.58
N CYS A 421 -19.31 -7.91 43.01
CA CYS A 421 -19.70 -8.60 44.23
C CYS A 421 -19.53 -7.74 45.50
N ALA A 422 -18.52 -6.86 45.51
CA ALA A 422 -18.26 -5.96 46.63
C ALA A 422 -19.25 -4.79 46.72
N VAL A 423 -19.75 -4.28 45.57
CA VAL A 423 -20.67 -3.14 45.56
C VAL A 423 -22.12 -3.60 45.51
N LYS A 424 -22.71 -3.96 46.65
CA LYS A 424 -24.17 -4.23 46.79
C LYS A 424 -24.93 -2.91 46.61
N SER A 425 -25.51 -2.66 45.45
CA SER A 425 -26.21 -1.41 45.14
C SER A 425 -27.57 -1.61 44.47
N HIS A 426 -28.45 -0.57 44.55
CA HIS A 426 -29.88 -0.56 44.21
C HIS A 426 -30.22 -0.53 42.71
N CYS A 427 -29.24 -0.41 41.79
CA CYS A 427 -29.48 -0.35 40.31
C CYS A 427 -29.00 -1.65 39.64
N LYS A 428 -29.71 -2.72 39.77
CA LYS A 428 -29.27 -4.07 39.38
C LYS A 428 -29.06 -4.23 37.86
N GLU A 429 -30.02 -3.78 37.03
CA GLU A 429 -30.02 -4.03 35.57
C GLU A 429 -28.90 -3.33 34.78
N THR A 430 -28.63 -2.06 35.03
CA THR A 430 -27.59 -1.30 34.32
C THR A 430 -26.17 -1.76 34.68
N LYS A 431 -25.98 -2.29 35.91
CA LYS A 431 -24.69 -2.76 36.40
C LYS A 431 -24.27 -4.11 35.83
N GLU A 432 -25.21 -4.99 35.61
CA GLU A 432 -24.96 -6.32 35.01
C GLU A 432 -24.45 -6.17 33.57
N ILE A 433 -25.04 -5.23 32.79
CA ILE A 433 -24.60 -4.93 31.43
C ILE A 433 -23.19 -4.32 31.43
N LEU A 434 -22.94 -3.35 32.32
CA LEU A 434 -21.63 -2.72 32.47
C LEU A 434 -20.55 -3.77 32.81
N MET A 435 -20.86 -4.74 33.66
CA MET A 435 -19.92 -5.78 34.05
C MET A 435 -19.58 -6.76 32.93
N LEU A 436 -20.48 -7.01 31.98
CA LEU A 436 -20.18 -7.88 30.84
C LEU A 436 -19.35 -7.18 29.75
N ALA A 437 -19.56 -5.89 29.53
CA ALA A 437 -18.95 -5.16 28.42
C ALA A 437 -17.73 -4.32 28.84
N LEU A 438 -17.68 -3.84 30.10
CA LEU A 438 -16.60 -2.98 30.58
C LEU A 438 -15.21 -3.62 30.50
N PRO A 439 -15.02 -4.92 30.90
CA PRO A 439 -13.72 -5.58 30.72
C PRO A 439 -13.23 -5.57 29.27
N SER A 440 -14.14 -5.79 28.32
CA SER A 440 -13.81 -5.74 26.89
C SER A 440 -13.39 -4.36 26.44
N VAL A 441 -14.09 -3.30 26.86
CA VAL A 441 -13.71 -1.91 26.54
C VAL A 441 -12.33 -1.57 27.11
N LEU A 442 -12.09 -1.92 28.37
CA LEU A 442 -10.79 -1.66 29.03
C LEU A 442 -9.67 -2.47 28.35
N CYS A 443 -9.91 -3.73 28.03
CA CYS A 443 -8.94 -4.59 27.36
C CYS A 443 -8.58 -4.03 25.98
N LEU A 444 -9.55 -3.58 25.18
CA LEU A 444 -9.31 -2.94 23.89
C LEU A 444 -8.46 -1.67 24.05
N ALA A 445 -8.78 -0.80 25.03
CA ALA A 445 -8.01 0.41 25.28
C ALA A 445 -6.56 0.11 25.68
N VAL A 446 -6.33 -0.86 26.56
CA VAL A 446 -4.99 -1.27 26.99
C VAL A 446 -4.22 -1.90 25.83
N THR A 447 -4.86 -2.79 25.08
CA THR A 447 -4.23 -3.49 23.94
C THR A 447 -3.82 -2.49 22.84
N MET A 448 -4.69 -1.54 22.50
CA MET A 448 -4.36 -0.52 21.52
C MET A 448 -3.24 0.42 21.99
N ASN A 449 -3.25 0.81 23.27
CA ASN A 449 -2.15 1.60 23.81
C ASN A 449 -0.82 0.83 23.74
N THR A 450 -0.81 -0.44 24.13
CA THR A 450 0.40 -1.30 24.08
C THR A 450 0.88 -1.47 22.64
N PHE A 451 -0.03 -1.69 21.70
CA PHE A 451 0.27 -1.80 20.27
C PHE A 451 1.05 -0.56 19.76
N TYR A 452 0.59 0.64 20.05
CA TYR A 452 1.28 1.86 19.63
C TYR A 452 2.62 2.09 20.35
N GLN A 453 2.77 1.61 21.59
CA GLN A 453 4.05 1.69 22.31
C GLN A 453 5.09 0.70 21.77
N MET A 454 4.68 -0.50 21.36
CA MET A 454 5.59 -1.57 20.93
C MET A 454 5.95 -1.51 19.45
N GLU A 455 5.14 -0.84 18.62
CA GLU A 455 5.32 -0.74 17.18
C GLU A 455 5.50 0.72 16.73
N PRO A 456 6.73 1.28 16.82
CA PRO A 456 7.00 2.69 16.51
C PRO A 456 6.73 3.07 15.05
N ASP A 457 6.60 2.09 14.14
CA ASP A 457 6.23 2.34 12.74
C ASP A 457 4.75 2.71 12.55
N ARG A 458 3.93 2.61 13.62
CA ARG A 458 2.50 2.94 13.60
C ARG A 458 2.18 4.42 13.76
N TYR A 459 3.18 5.24 14.02
CA TYR A 459 3.05 6.70 13.99
C TYR A 459 4.28 7.33 13.34
N VAL A 460 4.13 8.54 12.87
CA VAL A 460 5.23 9.34 12.30
C VAL A 460 5.71 10.32 13.34
N SER A 461 6.98 10.23 13.78
CA SER A 461 7.53 11.21 14.69
C SER A 461 7.59 12.60 14.04
N HIS A 462 7.48 13.67 14.83
CA HIS A 462 7.60 15.05 14.32
C HIS A 462 8.92 15.31 13.61
N LYS A 463 10.00 14.67 14.06
CA LYS A 463 11.31 14.79 13.43
C LYS A 463 11.30 14.15 12.03
N LEU A 464 10.92 12.88 11.94
CA LEU A 464 10.85 12.16 10.66
C LEU A 464 9.96 12.89 9.64
N TYR A 465 8.80 13.39 10.09
CA TYR A 465 7.90 14.12 9.21
C TYR A 465 8.55 15.37 8.63
N ARG A 466 9.26 16.15 9.46
CA ARG A 466 9.99 17.34 8.98
C ARG A 466 11.13 17.00 8.04
N ASP A 467 11.82 15.89 8.30
CA ASP A 467 12.97 15.49 7.48
C ASP A 467 12.51 14.98 6.09
N VAL A 468 11.35 14.33 5.99
CA VAL A 468 10.85 13.73 4.74
C VAL A 468 9.87 14.63 3.99
N ALA A 469 8.97 15.31 4.69
CA ALA A 469 7.90 16.14 4.12
C ALA A 469 8.12 17.63 4.39
N GLY A 470 9.36 18.03 4.66
CA GLY A 470 9.75 19.40 4.96
C GLY A 470 9.84 20.29 3.73
N GLU A 471 9.70 21.58 3.93
CA GLU A 471 9.77 22.61 2.90
C GLU A 471 11.13 22.66 2.18
N HIS A 472 12.22 22.23 2.85
CA HIS A 472 13.54 22.19 2.24
C HIS A 472 13.65 21.20 1.07
N ASN A 473 12.95 20.04 1.11
CA ASN A 473 12.89 19.12 0.00
C ASN A 473 12.06 19.70 -1.16
N GLU A 474 10.92 20.31 -0.85
CA GLU A 474 10.08 20.99 -1.82
C GLU A 474 10.85 22.11 -2.54
N GLN A 475 11.55 22.97 -1.79
CA GLN A 475 12.35 24.06 -2.35
C GLN A 475 13.49 23.55 -3.23
N ALA A 476 14.18 22.48 -2.79
CA ALA A 476 15.29 21.90 -3.57
C ALA A 476 14.80 21.30 -4.88
N VAL A 477 13.66 20.58 -4.88
CA VAL A 477 13.08 20.03 -6.12
C VAL A 477 12.64 21.16 -7.06
N LYS A 478 11.91 22.15 -6.55
CA LYS A 478 11.49 23.32 -7.37
C LYS A 478 12.67 24.09 -7.95
N GLU A 479 13.75 24.22 -7.21
CA GLU A 479 14.96 24.83 -7.68
C GLU A 479 15.65 24.01 -8.77
N ALA A 480 15.71 22.69 -8.63
CA ALA A 480 16.23 21.79 -9.67
C ALA A 480 15.44 21.91 -10.99
N LEU A 481 14.10 22.06 -10.90
CA LEU A 481 13.23 22.20 -12.06
C LEU A 481 13.35 23.56 -12.78
N LYS A 482 13.78 24.61 -12.08
CA LYS A 482 13.99 25.95 -12.69
C LYS A 482 15.22 26.01 -13.58
N ASN A 483 16.20 25.16 -13.35
CA ASN A 483 17.50 25.24 -14.00
C ASN A 483 17.49 24.73 -15.46
N ASP A 484 16.44 23.96 -15.84
CA ASP A 484 16.41 23.32 -17.16
C ASP A 484 14.99 23.29 -17.73
N GLY A 485 14.83 23.79 -18.92
CA GLY A 485 13.57 23.80 -19.67
C GLY A 485 13.18 22.47 -20.30
N GLY A 486 14.07 21.45 -20.28
CA GLY A 486 13.87 20.15 -20.93
C GLY A 486 12.82 19.26 -20.27
N TYR A 487 12.56 18.11 -20.88
CA TYR A 487 11.71 17.04 -20.32
C TYR A 487 12.60 15.91 -19.81
N TYR A 488 12.73 15.80 -18.49
CA TYR A 488 13.64 14.90 -17.81
C TYR A 488 13.04 14.42 -16.49
N ARG A 489 13.75 13.54 -15.76
CA ARG A 489 13.36 13.07 -14.45
C ARG A 489 14.22 13.67 -13.33
N THR A 490 13.55 13.99 -12.23
CA THR A 490 14.16 14.54 -11.01
C THR A 490 13.76 13.68 -9.83
N GLU A 491 14.71 12.90 -9.32
CA GLU A 491 14.50 11.99 -8.21
C GLU A 491 14.82 12.62 -6.86
N GLN A 492 14.28 12.02 -5.80
CA GLN A 492 14.63 12.32 -4.43
C GLN A 492 15.24 11.07 -3.81
N MET A 493 16.38 11.22 -3.14
CA MET A 493 17.10 10.11 -2.54
C MET A 493 17.49 10.47 -1.12
N GLY A 494 16.80 9.90 -0.14
CA GLY A 494 17.13 9.99 1.27
C GLY A 494 18.00 8.83 1.75
N ASN A 495 18.21 8.72 3.06
CA ASN A 495 18.92 7.60 3.68
C ASN A 495 18.11 6.29 3.58
N ASP A 496 18.80 5.15 3.50
CA ASP A 496 18.29 3.84 3.03
C ASP A 496 16.96 3.34 3.62
N ASP A 497 16.68 3.56 4.89
CA ASP A 497 15.44 3.08 5.52
C ASP A 497 14.27 4.08 5.39
N GLU A 498 14.54 5.31 5.00
CA GLU A 498 13.57 6.41 4.89
C GLU A 498 13.08 6.63 3.46
N ASN A 499 13.78 6.06 2.48
CA ASN A 499 13.45 6.18 1.05
C ASN A 499 12.02 5.74 0.67
N ALA A 500 11.38 4.89 1.46
CA ALA A 500 9.98 4.54 1.23
C ALA A 500 9.05 5.75 1.30
N ALA A 501 9.41 6.77 2.06
CA ALA A 501 8.61 7.97 2.21
C ALA A 501 8.63 8.88 0.98
N ASP A 502 9.67 8.79 0.16
CA ASP A 502 9.82 9.57 -1.08
C ASP A 502 9.11 8.90 -2.26
N LEU A 503 8.72 7.64 -2.14
CA LEU A 503 7.95 6.94 -3.17
C LEU A 503 6.61 7.65 -3.41
N ASN A 504 6.26 7.87 -4.68
CA ASN A 504 5.08 8.60 -5.14
C ASN A 504 5.04 10.11 -4.76
N ARG A 505 6.06 10.64 -4.11
CA ARG A 505 6.05 12.02 -3.65
C ARG A 505 6.48 12.97 -4.78
N ILE A 506 5.57 13.82 -5.19
CA ILE A 506 5.74 14.85 -6.20
C ILE A 506 5.56 16.21 -5.53
N TRP A 507 6.52 17.10 -5.71
CA TRP A 507 6.49 18.45 -5.15
C TRP A 507 6.04 19.53 -6.14
N ASP A 508 6.09 19.20 -7.42
CA ASP A 508 5.68 20.08 -8.49
C ASP A 508 5.14 19.26 -9.68
N ALA A 509 4.15 19.77 -10.38
CA ALA A 509 3.55 19.09 -11.54
C ALA A 509 4.56 18.85 -12.71
N GLY A 510 5.67 19.56 -12.73
CA GLY A 510 6.78 19.35 -13.68
C GLY A 510 7.79 18.30 -13.26
N GLN A 511 7.71 17.78 -12.03
CA GLN A 511 8.60 16.73 -11.53
C GLN A 511 8.16 15.37 -12.05
N ASN A 512 9.05 14.65 -12.74
CA ASN A 512 8.83 13.26 -13.16
C ASN A 512 9.80 12.35 -12.39
N ILE A 513 9.34 11.19 -11.93
CA ILE A 513 10.13 10.19 -11.20
C ILE A 513 10.01 8.80 -11.80
N THR A 514 11.00 7.96 -11.55
CA THR A 514 11.01 6.55 -11.97
C THR A 514 10.43 5.63 -10.89
N SER A 515 10.38 6.08 -9.65
CA SER A 515 9.89 5.31 -8.52
C SER A 515 8.37 5.26 -8.48
N ILE A 516 7.84 4.18 -7.87
CA ILE A 516 6.41 3.97 -7.68
C ILE A 516 6.18 2.99 -6.52
N TYR A 517 5.17 3.27 -5.70
CA TYR A 517 4.65 2.32 -4.73
C TYR A 517 3.13 2.25 -4.86
N SER A 518 2.65 1.21 -5.53
CA SER A 518 1.23 0.93 -5.70
C SER A 518 0.96 -0.57 -5.75
N SER A 519 -0.25 -0.98 -5.40
CA SER A 519 -0.72 -2.36 -5.55
C SER A 519 -1.01 -2.77 -6.99
N ALA A 520 -1.03 -1.80 -7.91
CA ALA A 520 -1.12 -2.00 -9.35
C ALA A 520 -0.12 -1.09 -10.07
N TYR A 521 0.43 -1.53 -11.16
CA TYR A 521 1.50 -0.87 -11.91
C TYR A 521 1.56 -1.39 -13.36
N ASN A 522 2.29 -0.70 -14.22
CA ASN A 522 2.58 -1.18 -15.56
C ASN A 522 3.47 -2.43 -15.51
N SER A 523 2.99 -3.55 -16.05
CA SER A 523 3.65 -4.87 -15.98
C SER A 523 4.94 -4.94 -16.80
N GLU A 524 5.02 -4.23 -17.93
CA GLU A 524 6.23 -4.16 -18.76
C GLU A 524 7.34 -3.44 -18.02
N TYR A 525 7.05 -2.29 -17.43
CA TYR A 525 8.00 -1.53 -16.63
C TYR A 525 8.46 -2.29 -15.39
N GLN A 526 7.55 -2.99 -14.70
CA GLN A 526 7.89 -3.86 -13.57
C GLN A 526 8.85 -4.98 -13.98
N THR A 527 8.56 -5.65 -15.10
CA THR A 527 9.41 -6.73 -15.66
C THR A 527 10.80 -6.20 -16.00
N PHE A 528 10.86 -5.03 -16.63
CA PHE A 528 12.11 -4.37 -16.98
C PHE A 528 12.96 -4.07 -15.72
N ARG A 529 12.36 -3.48 -14.70
CA ARG A 529 13.07 -3.21 -13.44
C ARG A 529 13.59 -4.46 -12.76
N GLN A 530 12.76 -5.51 -12.70
CA GLN A 530 13.09 -6.71 -11.92
C GLN A 530 13.94 -7.72 -12.67
N LYS A 531 13.65 -7.98 -13.94
CA LYS A 531 14.33 -9.04 -14.72
C LYS A 531 15.51 -8.52 -15.52
N THR A 532 15.40 -7.36 -16.14
CA THR A 532 16.49 -6.80 -16.94
C THR A 532 17.57 -6.19 -16.05
N PHE A 533 17.17 -5.36 -15.06
CA PHE A 533 18.12 -4.66 -14.21
C PHE A 533 18.32 -5.30 -12.83
N GLY A 534 17.37 -6.14 -12.35
CA GLY A 534 17.42 -6.65 -10.99
C GLY A 534 17.56 -5.56 -9.94
N LEU A 535 16.84 -4.44 -10.11
CA LEU A 535 17.02 -3.25 -9.30
C LEU A 535 16.77 -3.53 -7.83
N GLU A 536 17.51 -2.80 -7.01
CA GLU A 536 17.37 -2.79 -5.57
C GLU A 536 15.96 -2.40 -5.13
N GLU A 537 15.49 -3.02 -4.06
CA GLU A 537 14.23 -2.70 -3.41
C GLU A 537 14.48 -2.02 -2.06
N PRO A 538 13.64 -1.04 -1.63
CA PRO A 538 13.87 -0.32 -0.39
C PRO A 538 13.84 -1.25 0.83
N PHE A 539 12.81 -2.09 1.02
CA PHE A 539 12.83 -3.01 2.16
C PHE A 539 11.72 -4.07 2.27
N ARG A 540 10.61 -3.99 1.54
CA ARG A 540 9.48 -4.89 1.80
C ARG A 540 9.18 -5.87 0.69
N ASN A 541 8.74 -5.38 -0.45
CA ASN A 541 8.11 -6.23 -1.46
C ASN A 541 8.26 -5.65 -2.87
N VAL A 542 7.88 -6.45 -3.84
CA VAL A 542 7.93 -6.15 -5.28
C VAL A 542 7.15 -4.89 -5.70
N MET A 543 6.19 -4.44 -4.92
CA MET A 543 5.35 -3.27 -5.25
C MET A 543 6.03 -1.94 -4.90
N MET A 544 7.14 -1.98 -4.14
CA MET A 544 7.90 -0.80 -3.74
C MET A 544 9.10 -0.62 -4.68
N GLN A 545 8.83 -0.04 -5.85
CA GLN A 545 9.85 0.26 -6.84
C GLN A 545 10.57 1.55 -6.46
N SER A 546 11.70 1.42 -5.79
CA SER A 546 12.45 2.55 -5.23
C SER A 546 13.19 3.37 -6.29
N VAL A 547 13.67 4.54 -5.86
CA VAL A 547 14.68 5.30 -6.59
C VAL A 547 15.94 4.43 -6.75
N SER A 548 16.37 4.21 -8.00
CA SER A 548 17.50 3.35 -8.28
C SER A 548 18.83 4.06 -8.07
N LYS A 549 19.80 3.34 -7.51
CA LYS A 549 21.22 3.73 -7.46
C LYS A 549 22.02 3.13 -8.62
N ASN A 550 21.39 2.38 -9.53
CA ASN A 550 22.02 1.83 -10.73
C ASN A 550 22.28 2.94 -11.76
N PRO A 551 23.54 3.29 -12.10
CA PRO A 551 23.85 4.42 -12.96
C PRO A 551 23.43 4.19 -14.42
N VAL A 552 23.39 2.94 -14.90
CA VAL A 552 22.92 2.59 -16.24
C VAL A 552 21.43 2.87 -16.36
N PHE A 553 20.65 2.39 -15.39
CA PHE A 553 19.21 2.62 -15.33
C PHE A 553 18.88 4.10 -15.22
N CYS A 554 19.52 4.81 -14.29
CA CYS A 554 19.28 6.26 -14.11
C CYS A 554 19.59 7.04 -15.37
N ARG A 555 20.72 6.74 -16.03
CA ARG A 555 21.10 7.39 -17.28
C ARG A 555 20.10 7.12 -18.40
N MET A 556 19.74 5.86 -18.64
CA MET A 556 18.77 5.45 -19.65
C MET A 556 17.39 6.06 -19.41
N MET A 557 16.94 6.09 -18.16
CA MET A 557 15.65 6.65 -17.79
C MET A 557 15.62 8.20 -17.79
N GLY A 558 16.71 8.88 -18.14
CA GLY A 558 16.76 10.33 -18.17
C GLY A 558 16.68 10.98 -16.79
N VAL A 559 17.21 10.34 -15.75
CA VAL A 559 17.32 10.91 -14.40
C VAL A 559 18.45 11.94 -14.44
N ARG A 560 18.09 13.18 -14.70
CA ARG A 560 19.04 14.29 -14.84
C ARG A 560 19.41 14.91 -13.51
N TYR A 561 18.46 15.00 -12.59
CA TYR A 561 18.67 15.57 -11.26
C TYR A 561 18.29 14.58 -10.16
N ILE A 562 19.10 14.59 -9.09
CA ILE A 562 18.80 13.92 -7.84
C ILE A 562 18.91 14.95 -6.72
N VAL A 563 17.87 15.07 -5.90
CA VAL A 563 17.88 15.82 -4.65
C VAL A 563 18.21 14.84 -3.52
N SER A 564 19.31 15.04 -2.82
CA SER A 564 19.80 14.14 -1.77
C SER A 564 20.43 14.90 -0.60
N ASP A 565 20.36 14.34 0.59
CA ASP A 565 21.03 14.82 1.79
C ASP A 565 22.51 14.36 1.89
N SER A 566 22.91 13.46 0.99
CA SER A 566 24.25 12.90 0.91
C SER A 566 24.79 12.93 -0.53
N ASP A 567 26.10 12.81 -0.69
CA ASP A 567 26.76 12.79 -2.00
C ASP A 567 26.25 11.63 -2.86
N VAL A 568 25.93 11.95 -4.12
CA VAL A 568 25.46 10.99 -5.11
C VAL A 568 26.61 10.70 -6.08
N THR A 569 27.19 9.51 -5.96
CA THR A 569 28.30 9.10 -6.83
C THR A 569 27.83 9.06 -8.30
N GLY A 570 28.57 9.71 -9.19
CA GLY A 570 28.23 9.80 -10.61
C GLY A 570 27.50 11.08 -11.00
N TYR A 571 27.10 11.90 -10.02
CA TYR A 571 26.44 13.19 -10.22
C TYR A 571 27.32 14.33 -9.69
N ALA A 572 27.30 15.46 -10.35
CA ALA A 572 27.97 16.67 -9.90
C ALA A 572 27.05 17.50 -9.01
N LEU A 573 27.53 17.96 -7.87
CA LEU A 573 26.80 18.91 -7.02
C LEU A 573 26.68 20.25 -7.75
N VAL A 574 25.44 20.64 -8.10
CA VAL A 574 25.15 21.91 -8.77
C VAL A 574 24.84 23.02 -7.77
N LYS A 575 24.08 22.67 -6.72
CA LYS A 575 23.65 23.62 -5.72
C LYS A 575 23.46 22.94 -4.37
N LYS A 576 23.92 23.56 -3.30
CA LYS A 576 23.63 23.12 -1.94
C LYS A 576 22.46 23.96 -1.41
N CYS A 577 21.41 23.26 -0.97
CA CYS A 577 20.29 23.82 -0.24
C CYS A 577 20.42 23.41 1.22
N GLU A 578 19.92 24.16 2.19
CA GLU A 578 20.06 23.95 3.65
C GLU A 578 20.56 22.56 4.12
N LYS A 579 19.74 21.51 3.90
CA LYS A 579 20.03 20.13 4.31
C LYS A 579 20.26 19.17 3.13
N THR A 580 19.95 19.61 1.91
CA THR A 580 19.99 18.78 0.70
C THR A 580 20.90 19.42 -0.35
N GLY A 581 21.48 18.60 -1.22
CA GLY A 581 22.17 19.01 -2.44
C GLY A 581 21.35 18.67 -3.68
N ILE A 582 21.47 19.50 -4.71
CA ILE A 582 20.97 19.22 -6.05
C ILE A 582 22.15 18.68 -6.85
N TYR A 583 22.06 17.44 -7.27
CA TYR A 583 23.08 16.73 -8.03
C TYR A 583 22.63 16.54 -9.46
N GLN A 584 23.47 16.84 -10.45
CA GLN A 584 23.17 16.75 -11.87
C GLN A 584 24.03 15.71 -12.58
N ASN A 585 23.42 14.94 -13.45
CA ASN A 585 24.08 14.07 -14.42
C ASN A 585 23.88 14.63 -15.83
N ASN A 586 24.94 15.16 -16.43
CA ASN A 586 24.93 15.71 -17.79
C ASN A 586 24.82 14.61 -18.86
N ASP A 587 25.14 13.36 -18.52
CA ASP A 587 25.06 12.21 -19.42
C ASP A 587 23.69 11.55 -19.43
N ALA A 588 22.69 12.08 -18.69
CA ALA A 588 21.33 11.55 -18.70
C ALA A 588 20.78 11.55 -20.14
N ALA A 589 20.20 10.41 -20.54
CA ALA A 589 19.58 10.26 -21.84
C ALA A 589 18.35 11.17 -21.98
N PRO A 590 18.01 11.65 -23.18
CA PRO A 590 16.70 12.25 -23.42
C PRO A 590 15.59 11.25 -23.16
N VAL A 591 14.46 11.68 -22.58
CA VAL A 591 13.30 10.81 -22.37
C VAL A 591 12.67 10.39 -23.70
N MET A 592 12.82 11.21 -24.74
CA MET A 592 12.30 10.98 -26.09
C MET A 592 13.34 11.46 -27.12
N TYR A 593 13.72 10.58 -28.03
CA TYR A 593 14.73 10.87 -29.06
C TYR A 593 14.53 10.04 -30.33
N ALA A 594 15.19 10.37 -31.41
CA ALA A 594 15.25 9.55 -32.59
C ALA A 594 16.69 9.06 -32.84
N THR A 595 16.81 7.84 -33.40
CA THR A 595 18.09 7.18 -33.69
C THR A 595 17.96 6.21 -34.86
N ASP A 596 19.04 6.08 -35.62
CA ASP A 596 19.29 5.01 -36.61
C ASP A 596 20.18 3.90 -36.01
N ARG A 597 20.72 4.06 -34.77
CA ARG A 597 21.52 3.05 -34.10
C ARG A 597 20.60 2.06 -33.38
N VAL A 598 20.31 0.96 -34.07
CA VAL A 598 19.38 -0.04 -33.56
C VAL A 598 20.05 -1.42 -33.44
N MET A 599 19.52 -2.22 -32.51
CA MET A 599 19.83 -3.62 -32.31
C MET A 599 18.51 -4.39 -32.32
N THR A 600 18.45 -5.53 -32.99
CA THR A 600 17.24 -6.36 -32.94
C THR A 600 17.05 -7.02 -31.57
N GLU A 601 15.80 -7.27 -31.19
CA GLU A 601 15.48 -7.99 -29.94
C GLU A 601 16.17 -9.38 -29.89
N LYS A 602 16.30 -10.04 -31.05
CA LYS A 602 16.99 -11.33 -31.18
C LYS A 602 18.49 -11.24 -30.84
N GLU A 603 19.16 -10.18 -31.24
CA GLU A 603 20.57 -9.93 -30.92
C GLU A 603 20.73 -9.56 -29.46
N TYR A 604 19.86 -8.66 -28.96
CA TYR A 604 19.83 -8.27 -27.55
C TYR A 604 19.66 -9.47 -26.61
N ASN A 605 18.77 -10.40 -26.93
CA ASN A 605 18.53 -11.59 -26.10
C ASN A 605 19.71 -12.56 -26.02
N LYS A 606 20.75 -12.39 -26.85
CA LYS A 606 22.01 -13.16 -26.77
C LYS A 606 23.03 -12.51 -25.84
N LEU A 607 22.81 -11.28 -25.41
CA LEU A 607 23.76 -10.55 -24.58
C LEU A 607 23.79 -11.09 -23.16
N ALA A 608 25.02 -11.38 -22.68
CA ALA A 608 25.25 -11.75 -21.30
C ALA A 608 25.41 -10.49 -20.42
N PHE A 609 25.33 -10.67 -19.11
CA PHE A 609 25.66 -9.64 -18.15
C PHE A 609 27.15 -9.23 -18.25
N PRO A 610 27.52 -7.93 -18.20
CA PRO A 610 26.65 -6.76 -17.99
C PRO A 610 26.09 -6.14 -19.30
N TYR A 611 26.42 -6.70 -20.46
CA TYR A 611 26.06 -6.14 -21.77
C TYR A 611 24.56 -6.03 -22.00
N ASN A 612 23.76 -6.95 -21.44
CA ASN A 612 22.30 -6.87 -21.47
C ASN A 612 21.72 -5.66 -20.75
N GLN A 613 22.50 -4.94 -19.92
CA GLN A 613 22.09 -3.66 -19.31
C GLN A 613 22.70 -2.48 -20.08
N THR A 614 23.97 -2.56 -20.41
CA THR A 614 24.70 -1.42 -20.99
C THR A 614 24.38 -1.19 -22.45
N ALA A 615 23.86 -2.20 -23.16
CA ALA A 615 23.42 -2.07 -24.56
C ALA A 615 22.47 -0.89 -24.81
N PHE A 616 21.56 -0.61 -23.86
CA PHE A 616 20.61 0.53 -23.98
C PHE A 616 21.27 1.91 -23.98
N LEU A 617 22.55 2.01 -23.66
CA LEU A 617 23.33 3.26 -23.74
C LEU A 617 24.02 3.45 -25.10
N GLU A 618 24.04 2.41 -25.94
CA GLU A 618 24.73 2.41 -27.22
C GLU A 618 23.81 2.12 -28.41
N TYR A 619 22.73 1.39 -28.18
CA TYR A 619 21.73 0.98 -29.19
C TYR A 619 20.32 1.09 -28.65
N ALA A 620 19.37 1.36 -29.51
CA ALA A 620 17.96 1.15 -29.25
C ALA A 620 17.57 -0.27 -29.65
N VAL A 621 16.93 -1.02 -28.74
CA VAL A 621 16.45 -2.38 -29.01
C VAL A 621 15.07 -2.30 -29.63
N VAL A 622 14.92 -2.88 -30.84
CA VAL A 622 13.69 -2.83 -31.65
C VAL A 622 13.25 -4.23 -32.11
N GLY A 623 12.05 -4.35 -32.67
CA GLY A 623 11.51 -5.64 -33.09
C GLY A 623 12.31 -6.35 -34.21
N GLU A 624 11.95 -7.57 -34.56
CA GLU A 624 12.72 -8.48 -35.42
C GLU A 624 12.80 -8.10 -36.92
N HIS A 625 11.98 -7.16 -37.40
CA HIS A 625 11.88 -6.81 -38.80
C HIS A 625 12.84 -5.71 -39.25
N THR A 626 13.70 -5.26 -38.41
CA THR A 626 14.64 -4.16 -38.71
C THR A 626 16.01 -4.75 -39.00
N GLU A 627 16.65 -4.30 -40.09
CA GLU A 627 18.06 -4.58 -40.30
C GLU A 627 18.86 -3.88 -39.20
N SER A 628 19.72 -4.63 -38.51
CA SER A 628 20.58 -4.05 -37.46
C SER A 628 21.64 -3.17 -38.10
N SER A 629 22.05 -2.10 -37.42
CA SER A 629 23.18 -1.28 -37.88
C SER A 629 24.46 -2.12 -37.93
N ASP A 630 25.23 -2.02 -39.03
CA ASP A 630 26.48 -2.75 -39.22
C ASP A 630 27.42 -2.62 -38.01
N GLN A 631 27.94 -3.78 -37.54
CA GLN A 631 28.90 -3.95 -36.45
C GLN A 631 28.44 -3.41 -35.09
N ASN A 632 27.84 -4.28 -34.29
CA ASN A 632 27.52 -4.04 -32.87
C ASN A 632 28.80 -4.04 -32.00
N ILE A 633 29.68 -3.03 -32.16
CA ILE A 633 30.82 -2.83 -31.28
C ILE A 633 30.32 -2.22 -29.99
N MET A 634 30.34 -2.99 -28.90
CA MET A 634 29.96 -2.55 -27.57
C MET A 634 31.20 -2.21 -26.73
N THR A 635 31.04 -1.29 -25.81
CA THR A 635 32.06 -0.96 -24.81
C THR A 635 32.44 -2.19 -24.02
N ALA A 636 33.76 -2.52 -24.01
CA ALA A 636 34.27 -3.71 -23.33
C ALA A 636 34.37 -3.51 -21.81
N TYR A 637 34.08 -4.55 -21.06
CA TYR A 637 34.23 -4.63 -19.61
C TYR A 637 35.21 -5.70 -19.22
N THR A 638 36.16 -5.37 -18.30
CA THR A 638 37.22 -6.28 -17.86
C THR A 638 36.70 -7.21 -16.75
N PRO A 639 36.81 -8.55 -16.93
CA PRO A 639 36.48 -9.47 -15.86
C PRO A 639 37.40 -9.27 -14.64
N VAL A 640 36.82 -9.26 -13.44
CA VAL A 640 37.56 -9.12 -12.18
C VAL A 640 37.14 -10.18 -11.17
N SER A 641 38.00 -10.44 -10.19
CA SER A 641 37.70 -11.32 -9.06
C SER A 641 37.60 -10.54 -7.75
N LEU A 642 36.75 -11.02 -6.86
CA LEU A 642 36.60 -10.46 -5.52
C LEU A 642 37.28 -11.35 -4.50
N LYS A 643 38.24 -10.81 -3.76
CA LYS A 643 38.94 -11.54 -2.68
C LYS A 643 38.69 -10.81 -1.35
N MET A 644 38.43 -11.59 -0.30
CA MET A 644 38.30 -11.03 1.05
C MET A 644 39.60 -10.33 1.45
N ALA A 645 39.50 -9.05 1.84
CA ALA A 645 40.66 -8.27 2.29
C ALA A 645 41.12 -8.76 3.65
N ASP A 646 42.48 -8.89 3.81
CA ASP A 646 43.11 -9.31 5.07
C ASP A 646 42.86 -8.23 6.14
N ASN A 647 42.13 -8.55 7.21
CA ASN A 647 41.71 -7.63 8.28
C ASN A 647 42.84 -7.13 9.20
N HIS A 648 44.11 -7.14 8.78
CA HIS A 648 45.23 -6.73 9.63
C HIS A 648 45.64 -5.25 9.56
N LYS A 649 44.98 -4.40 8.75
CA LYS A 649 45.34 -2.96 8.62
C LYS A 649 44.28 -1.94 9.02
N ALA A 650 43.07 -2.33 9.46
CA ALA A 650 42.00 -1.37 9.74
C ALA A 650 41.52 -1.32 11.21
N GLN A 651 42.43 -1.55 12.18
CA GLN A 651 42.10 -1.30 13.60
C GLN A 651 43.19 -0.46 14.26
N ASN A 652 43.23 0.83 13.91
CA ASN A 652 43.77 1.87 14.79
C ASN A 652 42.75 3.02 14.84
N GLY A 653 41.82 2.89 15.75
CA GLY A 653 40.83 3.94 16.06
C GLY A 653 39.72 3.42 16.95
N ALA A 654 39.85 3.63 18.27
CA ALA A 654 38.88 3.42 19.33
C ALA A 654 38.77 2.00 19.93
N GLY A 655 39.30 1.89 21.15
CA GLY A 655 39.48 0.69 21.94
C GLY A 655 38.21 -0.07 22.32
N ASN A 656 38.38 -1.40 22.30
CA ASN A 656 37.89 -2.22 23.40
C ASN A 656 38.62 -3.59 23.38
N ARG A 657 38.96 -4.04 24.57
CA ARG A 657 39.80 -5.20 24.89
C ARG A 657 39.36 -6.48 24.24
N THR A 658 40.30 -7.16 23.58
CA THR A 658 40.23 -8.57 23.18
C THR A 658 40.99 -9.43 24.15
N THR A 659 40.37 -10.49 24.62
CA THR A 659 41.01 -11.61 25.31
C THR A 659 41.71 -12.52 24.31
N ASP A 660 43.02 -12.71 24.52
CA ASP A 660 43.88 -13.67 23.86
C ASP A 660 43.49 -15.11 24.16
N ILE A 661 43.48 -15.97 23.15
CA ILE A 661 43.66 -17.42 23.32
C ILE A 661 44.40 -18.00 22.10
N GLY A 662 45.67 -18.40 22.32
CA GLY A 662 46.25 -19.65 21.90
C GLY A 662 46.62 -19.88 20.44
N LYS A 663 47.90 -19.75 20.13
CA LYS A 663 48.58 -20.38 18.97
C LYS A 663 48.41 -21.91 18.98
N LYS A 664 47.99 -22.50 17.84
CA LYS A 664 48.44 -23.83 17.40
C LYS A 664 48.44 -23.93 15.87
N ASN A 665 49.45 -24.61 15.41
CA ASN A 665 49.94 -24.82 14.03
C ASN A 665 48.92 -25.45 13.07
N GLY A 666 49.02 -25.07 11.76
CA GLY A 666 48.56 -25.90 10.64
C GLY A 666 47.54 -25.16 9.74
N ASN A 667 47.98 -24.79 8.56
CA ASN A 667 47.33 -24.43 7.35
C ASN A 667 45.77 -24.55 7.32
N GLU A 668 45.11 -23.46 7.67
CA GLU A 668 43.83 -23.04 7.15
C GLU A 668 43.51 -21.66 7.77
N ARG A 669 43.55 -20.58 6.98
CA ARG A 669 43.14 -19.24 7.45
C ARG A 669 41.65 -19.29 7.76
N LYS A 670 41.28 -19.52 9.02
CA LYS A 670 39.90 -19.36 9.51
C LYS A 670 39.54 -17.87 9.59
N VAL A 671 39.08 -17.33 8.49
CA VAL A 671 38.23 -16.16 8.52
C VAL A 671 36.90 -16.58 9.19
N GLY A 672 36.45 -15.90 10.18
CA GLY A 672 35.41 -16.27 11.18
C GLY A 672 34.38 -17.30 10.68
N THR A 673 33.93 -18.17 11.56
CA THR A 673 33.05 -19.35 11.34
C THR A 673 31.71 -19.11 10.62
N TRP A 674 31.43 -17.91 10.12
CA TRP A 674 30.15 -17.50 9.54
C TRP A 674 30.15 -17.31 8.00
N ILE A 675 31.34 -17.21 7.37
CA ILE A 675 31.50 -17.11 5.92
C ILE A 675 32.56 -18.14 5.48
N HIS A 676 32.27 -18.90 4.45
CA HIS A 676 33.13 -19.90 3.86
C HIS A 676 33.23 -19.65 2.36
N GLU A 677 34.47 -19.51 1.86
CA GLU A 677 34.73 -19.37 0.43
C GLU A 677 34.44 -20.69 -0.29
N LYS A 678 33.90 -20.62 -1.47
CA LYS A 678 33.66 -21.73 -2.40
C LYS A 678 34.29 -21.39 -3.74
N GLU A 679 34.39 -22.35 -4.63
CA GLU A 679 34.99 -22.18 -5.93
C GLU A 679 34.37 -21.09 -6.78
N ASP A 680 33.00 -20.92 -6.69
CA ASP A 680 32.23 -19.96 -7.45
C ASP A 680 31.46 -18.97 -6.57
N GLY A 681 31.85 -18.75 -5.29
CA GLY A 681 31.19 -17.82 -4.41
C GLY A 681 31.37 -18.05 -2.92
N TRP A 682 30.30 -17.86 -2.11
CA TRP A 682 30.40 -17.89 -0.64
C TRP A 682 29.20 -18.57 0.01
N LYS A 683 29.44 -19.32 1.09
CA LYS A 683 28.42 -19.87 1.97
C LYS A 683 28.34 -19.04 3.25
N ILE A 684 27.18 -18.53 3.56
CA ILE A 684 26.95 -17.59 4.66
C ILE A 684 26.11 -18.25 5.76
N HIS A 685 26.58 -18.11 7.01
CA HIS A 685 25.83 -18.50 8.21
C HIS A 685 25.90 -17.40 9.25
N ALA A 686 25.20 -16.30 9.02
CA ALA A 686 25.23 -15.12 9.86
C ALA A 686 24.08 -15.10 10.89
N LYS A 687 24.41 -15.09 12.18
CA LYS A 687 23.42 -14.94 13.28
C LYS A 687 22.94 -13.49 13.44
N LYS A 688 23.74 -12.51 13.02
CA LYS A 688 23.45 -11.07 12.97
C LYS A 688 24.04 -10.48 11.68
N ILE A 689 23.71 -9.26 11.36
CA ILE A 689 24.29 -8.52 10.21
C ILE A 689 25.80 -8.48 10.35
N LYS A 690 26.51 -8.76 9.26
CA LYS A 690 27.97 -8.85 9.18
C LYS A 690 28.50 -8.03 8.01
N LYS A 691 29.51 -7.24 8.23
CA LYS A 691 30.20 -6.43 7.21
C LYS A 691 31.62 -6.90 7.00
N ILE A 692 32.05 -6.96 5.74
CA ILE A 692 33.41 -7.34 5.34
C ILE A 692 33.82 -6.54 4.11
N THR A 693 35.11 -6.31 3.92
CA THR A 693 35.71 -5.67 2.75
C THR A 693 36.27 -6.70 1.79
N PHE A 694 36.00 -6.50 0.51
CA PHE A 694 36.56 -7.28 -0.58
C PHE A 694 37.48 -6.41 -1.43
N SER A 695 38.64 -6.91 -1.83
CA SER A 695 39.52 -6.30 -2.82
C SER A 695 39.11 -6.74 -4.22
N ILE A 696 39.09 -5.83 -5.16
CA ILE A 696 38.87 -6.07 -6.58
C ILE A 696 40.23 -6.39 -7.22
N ARG A 697 40.34 -7.53 -7.89
CA ARG A 697 41.57 -7.93 -8.60
C ARG A 697 41.29 -8.22 -10.06
N GLN A 698 42.00 -7.60 -10.96
CA GLN A 698 41.92 -7.92 -12.38
C GLN A 698 42.43 -9.34 -12.63
N VAL A 699 41.76 -10.06 -13.52
CA VAL A 699 42.09 -11.46 -13.85
C VAL A 699 43.23 -11.53 -14.87
N GLN A 700 43.38 -10.47 -15.69
CA GLN A 700 44.46 -10.32 -16.67
C GLN A 700 45.06 -8.91 -16.63
N GLN A 701 46.36 -8.78 -16.82
CA GLN A 701 47.16 -7.55 -16.73
C GLN A 701 47.30 -6.84 -18.11
N GLU A 702 46.26 -6.63 -18.87
CA GLU A 702 46.35 -5.82 -20.08
C GLU A 702 45.07 -5.11 -20.38
N THR A 703 44.92 -3.90 -19.85
CA THR A 703 44.13 -2.82 -20.50
C THR A 703 44.59 -1.49 -19.96
N THR A 704 45.00 -0.60 -20.82
CA THR A 704 45.30 0.81 -20.58
C THR A 704 44.11 1.45 -19.88
N GLN A 705 44.26 1.77 -18.59
CA GLN A 705 43.32 2.57 -17.84
C GLN A 705 43.24 3.94 -18.55
N GLN A 706 42.07 4.29 -19.07
CA GLN A 706 41.81 5.67 -19.46
C GLN A 706 41.72 6.48 -18.16
N GLU A 707 42.74 7.28 -17.90
CA GLU A 707 42.80 8.20 -16.78
C GLU A 707 41.62 9.19 -16.91
N GLY A 708 40.82 9.32 -15.83
CA GLY A 708 39.76 10.32 -15.71
C GLY A 708 38.32 9.85 -15.90
N GLN A 709 38.07 8.60 -16.31
CA GLN A 709 36.70 8.04 -16.37
C GLN A 709 36.35 7.24 -15.12
N ARG A 710 35.18 7.50 -14.54
CA ARG A 710 34.68 6.79 -13.36
C ARG A 710 34.42 5.32 -13.66
N GLN A 711 35.02 4.45 -12.86
CA GLN A 711 34.86 3.02 -12.96
C GLN A 711 33.56 2.56 -12.28
N ILE A 712 32.88 1.58 -12.87
CA ILE A 712 31.72 0.90 -12.32
C ILE A 712 32.05 -0.57 -12.18
N LEU A 713 31.79 -1.10 -10.98
CA LEU A 713 31.81 -2.53 -10.74
C LEU A 713 30.42 -3.09 -11.02
N PHE A 714 30.30 -3.91 -12.06
CA PHE A 714 29.12 -4.74 -12.34
C PHE A 714 29.30 -6.06 -11.61
N LEU A 715 28.36 -6.43 -10.76
CA LEU A 715 28.40 -7.65 -9.96
C LEU A 715 27.06 -8.36 -10.03
N SER A 716 27.10 -9.66 -10.33
CA SER A 716 25.93 -10.53 -10.31
C SER A 716 26.26 -11.84 -9.60
N PHE A 717 25.32 -12.35 -8.82
CA PHE A 717 25.40 -13.67 -8.21
C PHE A 717 24.01 -14.24 -7.91
N ARG A 718 23.93 -15.58 -7.90
CA ARG A 718 22.72 -16.29 -7.51
C ARG A 718 22.66 -16.47 -6.00
N VAL A 719 21.45 -16.38 -5.42
CA VAL A 719 21.18 -16.54 -4.00
C VAL A 719 20.33 -17.80 -3.76
N ASP A 720 20.94 -18.81 -3.09
CA ASP A 720 20.25 -20.01 -2.66
C ASP A 720 19.99 -19.95 -1.15
N ASN A 721 18.72 -19.75 -0.78
CA ASN A 721 18.31 -19.55 0.60
C ASN A 721 17.97 -20.88 1.29
N ALA A 722 18.80 -21.32 2.24
CA ALA A 722 18.55 -22.54 3.03
C ALA A 722 17.36 -22.44 3.99
N ARG A 723 16.80 -21.24 4.18
CA ARG A 723 15.60 -20.97 4.99
C ARG A 723 14.58 -20.17 4.18
N PRO A 724 13.82 -20.81 3.28
CA PRO A 724 12.98 -20.10 2.31
C PRO A 724 12.01 -19.08 2.90
N ASN A 725 11.53 -19.30 4.14
CA ASN A 725 10.59 -18.42 4.84
C ASN A 725 11.29 -17.35 5.70
N LYS A 726 12.52 -16.99 5.33
CA LYS A 726 13.27 -15.84 5.89
C LYS A 726 13.85 -15.03 4.75
N ASP A 727 13.85 -13.71 4.92
CA ASP A 727 14.49 -12.80 3.96
C ASP A 727 16.00 -13.03 3.89
N VAL A 728 16.56 -12.82 2.71
CA VAL A 728 17.99 -12.65 2.49
C VAL A 728 18.23 -11.26 1.92
N ALA A 729 19.16 -10.50 2.49
CA ALA A 729 19.56 -9.20 1.98
C ALA A 729 21.09 -9.10 1.98
N VAL A 730 21.64 -8.50 0.92
CA VAL A 730 23.06 -8.19 0.78
C VAL A 730 23.18 -6.74 0.31
N TRP A 731 24.14 -6.02 0.87
CA TRP A 731 24.47 -4.63 0.48
C TRP A 731 25.89 -4.59 -0.06
N ILE A 732 26.09 -3.93 -1.20
CA ILE A 732 27.38 -3.63 -1.79
C ILE A 732 27.55 -2.10 -1.82
N ASN A 733 28.54 -1.57 -1.11
CA ASN A 733 28.72 -0.12 -0.94
C ASN A 733 27.41 0.62 -0.60
N GLY A 734 26.52 0.01 0.26
CA GLY A 734 25.23 0.56 0.65
C GLY A 734 24.09 0.31 -0.33
N ILE A 735 24.34 -0.24 -1.54
CA ILE A 735 23.28 -0.62 -2.47
C ILE A 735 22.71 -1.98 -2.03
N ARG A 736 21.43 -2.03 -1.73
CA ARG A 736 20.77 -3.22 -1.20
C ARG A 736 20.11 -4.04 -2.29
N ASN A 737 20.28 -5.36 -2.23
CA ASN A 737 19.40 -6.29 -2.91
C ASN A 737 18.77 -7.27 -1.91
N LYS A 738 17.57 -7.78 -2.22
CA LYS A 738 16.81 -8.62 -1.29
C LYS A 738 16.07 -9.72 -2.03
N LEU A 739 16.09 -10.92 -1.44
CA LEU A 739 15.15 -12.00 -1.71
C LEU A 739 14.18 -12.08 -0.53
N SER A 740 12.89 -11.79 -0.76
CA SER A 740 11.87 -11.86 0.29
C SER A 740 11.55 -13.31 0.68
N ALA A 741 10.99 -13.51 1.89
CA ALA A 741 10.55 -14.81 2.35
C ALA A 741 9.50 -15.42 1.40
N LYS A 742 9.58 -16.74 1.15
CA LYS A 742 8.71 -17.43 0.19
C LYS A 742 7.23 -17.43 0.61
N ASP A 743 6.96 -17.38 1.91
CA ASP A 743 5.61 -17.27 2.48
C ASP A 743 5.09 -15.82 2.54
N HIS A 744 5.89 -14.84 2.13
CA HIS A 744 5.43 -13.47 2.02
C HIS A 744 4.43 -13.31 0.87
N VAL A 745 3.33 -12.62 1.11
CA VAL A 745 2.24 -12.43 0.11
C VAL A 745 2.73 -11.81 -1.20
N TYR A 746 3.74 -10.96 -1.11
CA TYR A 746 4.39 -10.30 -2.25
C TYR A 746 5.82 -10.82 -2.41
N TYR A 747 5.96 -12.13 -2.53
CA TYR A 747 7.25 -12.77 -2.77
C TYR A 747 7.84 -12.24 -4.07
N ASN A 748 9.08 -11.72 -4.00
CA ASN A 748 9.69 -11.04 -5.14
C ASN A 748 10.47 -11.96 -6.09
N GLU A 749 10.66 -13.23 -5.73
CA GLU A 749 11.38 -14.24 -6.55
C GLU A 749 12.82 -13.83 -6.97
N ASN A 750 13.38 -12.78 -6.36
CA ASN A 750 14.68 -12.24 -6.71
C ASN A 750 15.80 -13.16 -6.25
N LYS A 751 16.09 -14.20 -7.03
CA LYS A 751 17.15 -15.19 -6.76
C LYS A 751 18.48 -14.81 -7.36
N THR A 752 18.55 -13.79 -8.19
CA THR A 752 19.79 -13.27 -8.78
C THR A 752 19.94 -11.83 -8.36
N PHE A 753 20.96 -11.53 -7.56
CA PHE A 753 21.26 -10.16 -7.16
C PHE A 753 22.19 -9.53 -8.17
N ILE A 754 21.83 -8.36 -8.64
CA ILE A 754 22.57 -7.60 -9.64
C ILE A 754 22.90 -6.23 -9.06
N TYR A 755 24.13 -5.79 -9.27
CA TYR A 755 24.63 -4.49 -8.83
C TYR A 755 25.43 -3.83 -9.94
N ALA A 756 25.27 -2.51 -10.09
CA ALA A 756 26.17 -1.64 -10.80
C ALA A 756 26.63 -0.56 -9.80
N VAL A 757 27.85 -0.72 -9.31
CA VAL A 757 28.38 0.06 -8.19
C VAL A 757 29.38 1.07 -8.70
N PRO A 758 29.07 2.37 -8.71
CA PRO A 758 30.08 3.39 -9.02
C PRO A 758 31.18 3.37 -7.95
N LEU A 759 32.43 3.32 -8.40
CA LEU A 759 33.60 3.40 -7.56
C LEU A 759 34.13 4.85 -7.50
N LYS A 760 34.75 5.20 -6.39
CA LYS A 760 35.52 6.45 -6.29
C LYS A 760 36.86 6.28 -7.01
N ASP A 761 37.46 7.40 -7.40
CA ASP A 761 38.76 7.36 -8.05
C ASP A 761 39.81 6.65 -7.17
N GLY A 762 40.46 5.63 -7.73
CA GLY A 762 41.42 4.79 -7.01
C GLY A 762 40.83 3.80 -6.01
N GLU A 763 39.49 3.64 -5.93
CA GLU A 763 38.85 2.64 -5.06
C GLU A 763 39.02 1.23 -5.66
N ASP A 764 39.81 0.40 -5.02
CA ASP A 764 40.10 -1.00 -5.38
C ASP A 764 39.39 -1.99 -4.43
N THR A 765 38.53 -1.50 -3.54
CA THR A 765 37.85 -2.31 -2.55
C THR A 765 36.35 -1.98 -2.49
N ILE A 766 35.53 -2.96 -2.10
CA ILE A 766 34.11 -2.78 -1.83
C ILE A 766 33.75 -3.26 -0.44
N SER A 767 32.78 -2.60 0.15
CA SER A 767 32.15 -2.99 1.41
C SER A 767 30.93 -3.86 1.15
N VAL A 768 30.97 -5.11 1.62
CA VAL A 768 29.85 -6.06 1.52
C VAL A 768 29.24 -6.29 2.89
N THR A 769 27.93 -6.05 3.01
CA THR A 769 27.17 -6.32 4.23
C THR A 769 26.22 -7.47 3.98
N PHE A 770 26.36 -8.53 4.79
CA PHE A 770 25.52 -9.73 4.73
C PHE A 770 24.42 -9.66 5.79
N GLY A 771 23.18 -9.85 5.38
CA GLY A 771 22.03 -9.96 6.28
C GLY A 771 22.07 -11.26 7.11
N LYS A 772 21.30 -11.28 8.21
CA LYS A 772 21.13 -12.47 9.04
C LYS A 772 20.53 -13.62 8.23
N GLY A 773 21.13 -14.80 8.24
CA GLY A 773 20.58 -15.96 7.53
C GLY A 773 21.56 -17.12 7.35
N LYS A 774 21.06 -18.16 6.68
CA LYS A 774 21.82 -19.27 6.11
C LYS A 774 21.53 -19.30 4.63
N TYR A 775 22.49 -18.95 3.79
CA TYR A 775 22.35 -18.91 2.35
C TYR A 775 23.69 -19.08 1.65
N GLN A 776 23.63 -19.40 0.38
CA GLN A 776 24.80 -19.51 -0.48
C GLN A 776 24.69 -18.49 -1.62
N LEU A 777 25.81 -17.85 -1.93
CA LEU A 777 25.98 -17.02 -3.11
C LEU A 777 26.84 -17.83 -4.08
N SER A 778 26.35 -18.00 -5.30
CA SER A 778 27.01 -18.81 -6.34
C SER A 778 26.98 -18.11 -7.70
N HIS A 779 27.75 -18.60 -8.67
CA HIS A 779 27.85 -18.04 -10.02
C HIS A 779 28.17 -16.53 -9.97
N VAL A 780 29.18 -16.20 -9.21
CA VAL A 780 29.65 -14.81 -9.05
C VAL A 780 30.30 -14.33 -10.33
N GLN A 781 29.73 -13.31 -10.93
CA GLN A 781 30.28 -12.63 -12.10
C GLN A 781 30.58 -11.19 -11.71
N ALA A 782 31.81 -10.73 -11.96
CA ALA A 782 32.21 -9.36 -11.67
C ALA A 782 33.01 -8.81 -12.87
N TYR A 783 32.64 -7.58 -13.24
CA TYR A 783 33.28 -6.86 -14.34
C TYR A 783 33.53 -5.41 -13.91
N LEU A 784 34.62 -4.84 -14.42
CA LEU A 784 35.01 -3.45 -14.16
C LEU A 784 35.10 -2.71 -15.48
N GLY A 785 34.65 -1.47 -15.51
CA GLY A 785 34.80 -0.58 -16.64
C GLY A 785 34.01 0.71 -16.49
N SER A 786 34.17 1.61 -17.44
CA SER A 786 33.43 2.89 -17.48
C SER A 786 32.17 2.75 -18.34
N LEU A 787 31.14 3.54 -18.04
CA LEU A 787 30.01 3.64 -18.97
C LEU A 787 30.48 4.30 -20.28
N PRO A 788 29.87 3.92 -21.42
CA PRO A 788 30.15 4.61 -22.68
C PRO A 788 29.85 6.10 -22.51
N GLU A 789 30.64 6.94 -23.13
CA GLU A 789 30.30 8.37 -23.20
C GLU A 789 28.90 8.56 -23.77
N ARG A 790 28.26 9.69 -23.43
CA ARG A 790 26.95 10.02 -24.05
C ARG A 790 27.14 10.04 -25.57
N SER A 791 26.62 9.00 -26.22
CA SER A 791 26.78 8.83 -27.65
C SER A 791 26.05 9.92 -28.40
N LYS A 792 26.79 10.83 -29.04
CA LYS A 792 26.23 11.83 -29.96
C LYS A 792 25.56 11.18 -31.15
N THR A 793 25.91 9.95 -31.48
CA THR A 793 25.28 9.21 -32.55
C THR A 793 23.96 8.57 -32.13
N LEU A 794 23.83 8.06 -30.93
CA LEU A 794 22.57 7.50 -30.41
C LEU A 794 21.53 8.58 -30.15
N TYR A 795 21.92 9.71 -29.58
CA TYR A 795 21.01 10.82 -29.21
C TYR A 795 21.15 12.03 -30.15
N GLN A 796 21.18 11.77 -31.44
CA GLN A 796 21.37 12.83 -32.46
C GLN A 796 20.21 13.83 -32.52
N SER A 797 19.01 13.36 -32.20
CA SER A 797 17.77 14.10 -32.27
C SER A 797 16.96 13.87 -30.99
N GLU A 798 16.64 14.93 -30.27
CA GLU A 798 15.80 14.86 -29.06
C GLU A 798 14.55 15.74 -29.23
N VAL A 799 13.46 15.36 -28.57
CA VAL A 799 12.20 16.09 -28.65
C VAL A 799 12.29 17.39 -27.85
N GLN A 800 11.93 18.46 -28.48
CA GLN A 800 11.64 19.73 -27.81
C GLN A 800 10.17 19.72 -27.38
N VAL A 801 9.91 19.40 -26.11
CA VAL A 801 8.55 19.24 -25.57
C VAL A 801 7.88 20.59 -25.40
N ASP A 802 6.67 20.73 -25.92
CA ASP A 802 5.81 21.87 -25.63
C ASP A 802 5.12 21.67 -24.27
N LYS A 803 5.62 22.38 -23.26
CA LYS A 803 5.10 22.30 -21.87
C LYS A 803 3.66 22.82 -21.73
N LYS A 804 3.17 23.65 -22.65
CA LYS A 804 1.78 24.15 -22.60
C LYS A 804 0.79 23.12 -23.11
N LEU A 805 1.20 22.35 -24.12
CA LEU A 805 0.39 21.32 -24.76
C LEU A 805 0.56 19.95 -24.07
N THR A 806 1.67 19.75 -23.35
CA THR A 806 1.94 18.51 -22.61
C THR A 806 1.24 18.57 -21.25
N LYS A 807 0.07 17.97 -21.17
CA LYS A 807 -0.77 17.96 -19.95
C LYS A 807 -1.60 16.69 -19.87
N ASP A 808 -1.75 16.13 -18.66
CA ASP A 808 -2.55 14.96 -18.38
C ASP A 808 -2.17 13.78 -19.29
N ASN A 809 -3.05 13.38 -20.19
CA ASN A 809 -2.89 12.24 -21.07
C ASN A 809 -2.21 12.58 -22.43
N VAL A 810 -1.71 13.81 -22.63
CA VAL A 810 -1.04 14.24 -23.88
C VAL A 810 0.39 14.66 -23.59
N ILE A 811 1.33 14.14 -24.41
CA ILE A 811 2.71 14.60 -24.49
C ILE A 811 2.92 15.05 -25.94
N GLN A 812 3.35 16.31 -26.14
CA GLN A 812 3.49 16.89 -27.48
C GLN A 812 4.78 17.68 -27.58
N GLY A 813 5.42 17.62 -28.75
CA GLY A 813 6.64 18.36 -29.01
C GLY A 813 7.07 18.27 -30.47
N THR A 814 8.23 18.84 -30.79
CA THR A 814 8.83 18.77 -32.12
C THR A 814 10.20 18.11 -32.06
N ILE A 815 10.58 17.42 -33.13
CA ILE A 815 11.88 16.78 -33.26
C ILE A 815 12.46 17.03 -34.65
N GLN A 816 13.78 17.27 -34.72
CA GLN A 816 14.51 17.35 -36.00
C GLN A 816 15.29 16.04 -36.17
N VAL A 817 14.80 15.14 -37.00
CA VAL A 817 15.42 13.85 -37.30
C VAL A 817 16.40 13.97 -38.43
N LYS A 818 17.62 13.44 -38.26
CA LYS A 818 18.68 13.54 -39.26
C LYS A 818 18.57 12.44 -40.32
N ASN A 819 18.41 11.20 -39.91
CA ASN A 819 18.33 10.01 -40.74
C ASN A 819 17.05 9.24 -40.44
N ASP A 820 16.51 8.52 -41.40
CA ASP A 820 15.42 7.59 -41.18
C ASP A 820 15.83 6.59 -40.11
N GLY A 821 14.91 6.26 -39.18
CA GLY A 821 15.20 5.38 -38.08
C GLY A 821 14.01 5.20 -37.13
N TRP A 822 14.29 5.24 -35.86
CA TRP A 822 13.32 4.96 -34.80
C TRP A 822 13.15 6.11 -33.84
N PHE A 823 11.93 6.42 -33.52
CA PHE A 823 11.55 7.26 -32.40
C PHE A 823 11.45 6.40 -31.15
N ILE A 824 12.23 6.73 -30.13
CA ILE A 824 12.41 5.97 -28.89
C ILE A 824 11.98 6.83 -27.72
N THR A 825 11.28 6.20 -26.76
CA THR A 825 10.95 6.85 -25.49
C THR A 825 11.40 5.99 -24.30
N SER A 826 11.50 6.59 -23.12
CA SER A 826 11.56 5.88 -21.84
C SER A 826 10.22 5.96 -21.07
N ILE A 827 9.10 6.07 -21.80
CA ILE A 827 7.74 5.99 -21.28
C ILE A 827 7.29 4.52 -21.38
N PRO A 828 6.84 3.89 -20.28
CA PRO A 828 6.43 2.49 -20.29
C PRO A 828 5.38 2.16 -21.35
N TYR A 829 5.60 1.05 -22.06
CA TYR A 829 4.68 0.58 -23.09
C TYR A 829 3.33 0.19 -22.52
N ASP A 830 2.27 0.67 -23.16
CA ASP A 830 0.88 0.26 -22.92
C ASP A 830 0.13 0.35 -24.26
N THR A 831 -0.71 -0.64 -24.55
CA THR A 831 -1.49 -0.71 -25.80
C THR A 831 -2.55 0.39 -25.93
N HIS A 832 -2.84 1.12 -24.85
CA HIS A 832 -3.83 2.21 -24.85
C HIS A 832 -3.24 3.59 -25.20
N PHE A 833 -1.95 3.63 -25.58
CA PHE A 833 -1.37 4.81 -26.20
C PHE A 833 -1.69 4.88 -27.67
N LYS A 834 -1.84 6.09 -28.16
CA LYS A 834 -1.83 6.45 -29.57
C LYS A 834 -0.71 7.45 -29.82
N MET A 835 0.01 7.28 -30.92
CA MET A 835 1.10 8.15 -31.32
C MET A 835 0.79 8.74 -32.69
N TYR A 836 1.02 10.04 -32.82
CA TYR A 836 0.81 10.76 -34.06
C TYR A 836 2.13 11.45 -34.44
N ILE A 837 2.54 11.25 -35.69
CA ILE A 837 3.65 11.97 -36.33
C ILE A 837 3.05 12.83 -37.44
N ASP A 838 3.24 14.15 -37.39
CA ASP A 838 2.66 15.13 -38.29
C ASP A 838 1.14 14.98 -38.46
N GLY A 839 0.46 14.71 -37.37
CA GLY A 839 -0.99 14.52 -37.33
C GLY A 839 -1.49 13.15 -37.82
N LYS A 840 -0.64 12.25 -38.32
CA LYS A 840 -1.00 10.90 -38.78
C LYS A 840 -0.76 9.90 -37.67
N GLU A 841 -1.76 9.06 -37.38
CA GLU A 841 -1.61 7.97 -36.40
C GLU A 841 -0.57 6.96 -36.90
N THR A 842 0.45 6.71 -36.05
CA THR A 842 1.59 5.83 -36.35
C THR A 842 1.52 4.61 -35.44
N LYS A 843 1.86 3.43 -36.01
CA LYS A 843 1.85 2.17 -35.26
C LYS A 843 2.92 2.19 -34.17
N ILE A 844 2.49 2.10 -32.91
CA ILE A 844 3.38 1.99 -31.76
C ILE A 844 3.96 0.57 -31.70
N GLN A 845 5.25 0.48 -31.41
CA GLN A 845 5.96 -0.74 -31.13
C GLN A 845 6.62 -0.67 -29.74
N LYS A 846 6.87 -1.85 -29.15
CA LYS A 846 7.63 -1.93 -27.90
C LYS A 846 9.12 -1.88 -28.25
N VAL A 847 9.80 -0.88 -27.71
CA VAL A 847 11.24 -0.68 -27.88
C VAL A 847 11.95 -0.81 -26.54
N ASN A 848 13.27 -1.05 -26.56
CA ASN A 848 14.07 -1.24 -25.36
C ASN A 848 13.38 -2.19 -24.35
N THR A 849 12.71 -3.24 -24.88
CA THR A 849 11.98 -4.29 -24.16
C THR A 849 10.74 -3.88 -23.36
N ALA A 850 10.55 -2.58 -23.08
CA ALA A 850 9.49 -2.13 -22.16
C ALA A 850 8.88 -0.75 -22.45
N PHE A 851 9.30 -0.06 -23.51
CA PHE A 851 8.96 1.35 -23.72
C PHE A 851 8.27 1.58 -25.07
N LEU A 852 7.66 2.77 -25.23
CA LEU A 852 7.01 3.17 -26.46
C LEU A 852 8.01 3.61 -27.51
N GLY A 853 7.80 3.21 -28.74
CA GLY A 853 8.53 3.71 -29.90
C GLY A 853 7.78 3.48 -31.22
N CYS A 854 8.28 4.07 -32.30
CA CYS A 854 7.79 3.85 -33.66
C CYS A 854 8.90 4.16 -34.67
N GLU A 855 8.72 3.75 -35.91
CA GLU A 855 9.56 4.22 -37.02
C GLU A 855 9.30 5.71 -37.30
N ILE A 856 10.33 6.44 -37.69
CA ILE A 856 10.26 7.86 -38.03
C ILE A 856 11.23 8.18 -39.18
N GLY A 857 10.76 8.93 -40.16
CA GLY A 857 11.59 9.41 -41.27
C GLY A 857 12.51 10.57 -40.88
N SER A 858 13.42 10.91 -41.77
CA SER A 858 14.25 12.12 -41.64
C SER A 858 13.42 13.38 -41.91
N GLY A 859 13.70 14.45 -41.16
CA GLY A 859 12.98 15.73 -41.33
C GLY A 859 12.61 16.36 -39.99
N LYS A 860 11.82 17.42 -40.08
CA LYS A 860 11.21 18.06 -38.91
C LYS A 860 9.82 17.49 -38.73
N HIS A 861 9.56 16.95 -37.55
CA HIS A 861 8.29 16.30 -37.22
C HIS A 861 7.66 16.90 -35.97
N GLU A 862 6.33 16.94 -35.99
CA GLU A 862 5.53 17.14 -34.79
C GLU A 862 5.14 15.75 -34.21
N VAL A 863 5.48 15.51 -32.95
CA VAL A 863 5.19 14.27 -32.24
C VAL A 863 4.13 14.55 -31.20
N ARG A 864 3.06 13.71 -31.20
CA ARG A 864 2.01 13.77 -30.21
C ARG A 864 1.68 12.37 -29.71
N ILE A 865 1.84 12.12 -28.41
CA ILE A 865 1.54 10.87 -27.73
C ILE A 865 0.30 11.10 -26.85
N VAL A 866 -0.71 10.26 -26.99
CA VAL A 866 -1.99 10.38 -26.25
C VAL A 866 -2.30 9.07 -25.57
N TYR A 867 -2.60 9.12 -24.28
CA TYR A 867 -3.05 7.97 -23.52
C TYR A 867 -4.57 8.00 -23.35
N HIS A 868 -5.22 6.85 -23.51
CA HIS A 868 -6.64 6.66 -23.23
C HIS A 868 -6.83 5.56 -22.21
N ALA A 869 -7.35 5.90 -21.04
CA ALA A 869 -7.57 4.91 -20.00
C ALA A 869 -8.63 3.88 -20.43
N PRO A 870 -8.33 2.57 -20.36
CA PRO A 870 -9.26 1.53 -20.80
C PRO A 870 -10.59 1.61 -20.04
N GLY A 871 -11.71 1.56 -20.76
CA GLY A 871 -13.04 1.57 -20.17
C GLY A 871 -13.52 2.94 -19.63
N ALA A 872 -12.78 4.02 -19.83
CA ALA A 872 -13.18 5.34 -19.32
C ALA A 872 -14.46 5.86 -19.99
N THR A 873 -14.63 5.62 -21.30
CA THR A 873 -15.82 6.02 -22.06
C THR A 873 -17.03 5.17 -21.70
N GLU A 874 -16.86 3.85 -21.69
CA GLU A 874 -17.91 2.88 -21.34
C GLU A 874 -18.38 3.11 -19.90
N GLY A 875 -17.46 3.34 -18.99
CA GLY A 875 -17.76 3.66 -17.60
C GLY A 875 -18.64 4.90 -17.45
N LYS A 876 -18.38 5.97 -18.22
CA LYS A 876 -19.20 7.20 -18.24
C LYS A 876 -20.62 6.90 -18.74
N VAL A 877 -20.76 6.10 -19.81
CA VAL A 877 -22.08 5.71 -20.36
C VAL A 877 -22.89 4.92 -19.31
N PHE A 878 -22.30 3.91 -18.68
CA PHE A 878 -22.97 3.15 -17.62
C PHE A 878 -23.35 4.03 -16.41
N SER A 879 -22.51 4.99 -16.06
CA SER A 879 -22.85 5.93 -14.98
C SER A 879 -24.04 6.82 -15.32
N MET A 880 -24.15 7.30 -16.54
CA MET A 880 -25.33 8.06 -16.98
C MET A 880 -26.59 7.23 -16.88
N ILE A 881 -26.56 5.94 -17.31
CA ILE A 881 -27.68 5.01 -17.15
C ILE A 881 -28.05 4.86 -15.66
N GLY A 882 -27.03 4.69 -14.80
CA GLY A 882 -27.23 4.58 -13.35
C GLY A 882 -27.87 5.81 -12.74
N ILE A 883 -27.43 7.01 -13.14
CA ILE A 883 -28.00 8.30 -12.65
C ILE A 883 -29.47 8.44 -13.10
N VAL A 884 -29.77 8.18 -14.37
CA VAL A 884 -31.14 8.21 -14.86
C VAL A 884 -32.02 7.20 -14.11
N GLY A 885 -31.54 5.97 -13.93
CA GLY A 885 -32.25 4.96 -13.15
C GLY A 885 -32.50 5.37 -11.70
N PHE A 886 -31.52 6.05 -11.07
CA PHE A 886 -31.66 6.57 -9.71
C PHE A 886 -32.73 7.71 -9.63
N VAL A 887 -32.70 8.64 -10.58
CA VAL A 887 -33.70 9.72 -10.63
C VAL A 887 -35.10 9.13 -10.80
N LEU A 888 -35.27 8.15 -11.69
CA LEU A 888 -36.56 7.44 -11.85
C LEU A 888 -36.96 6.75 -10.54
N LEU A 889 -36.05 6.12 -9.83
CA LEU A 889 -36.33 5.48 -8.54
C LEU A 889 -36.82 6.49 -7.45
N LEU A 890 -36.39 7.76 -7.53
CA LEU A 890 -36.81 8.79 -6.59
C LEU A 890 -38.20 9.41 -6.93
N VAL A 891 -38.58 9.38 -8.21
CA VAL A 891 -39.83 9.94 -8.71
C VAL A 891 -40.99 8.96 -8.60
N LEU A 892 -40.71 7.69 -8.86
CA LEU A 892 -41.64 6.56 -8.71
C LEU A 892 -41.74 6.10 -7.26
#